data_1e6043c26ad9e49c7adb2e7c9eb1b5a6
#
_entry.id   1e6043c26ad9e49c7adb2e7c9eb1b5a6
#
_cell.length_a   1.000
_cell.length_b   1.000
_cell.length_c   1.000
_cell.angle_alpha   90.00
_cell.angle_beta   90.00
_cell.angle_gamma   90.00
#
_symmetry.space_group_name_H-M   'P 1'
#
loop_
_entity.id
_entity.type
_entity.pdbx_description
1 polymer ?
#
loop_
_entity_poly.entity_id
_entity_poly.type
_entity_poly.pdbx_seq_one_letter_code
_entity_poly.pdbx_strand_id
1 'polypeptide(L)'
;MRYTYVRQHDTTDCAAASLAMVCLHYKKEITITRLRDMMGTDMKGTNLVGLQKAANEMGFNTAAVRVDRENFLSDFTLPCIAQVITDQGMTHFVVVFKKTTIKDDTARHKHVQQEEERKADKTKKYKCKDTVIIGDPAKDLEKISLDEFYKNFTGVLLLLNPTSEFKGGKAKKSTSVNGTAKDDGKGKEEFSYKEGKHRMLKRYIDLLWPQKKLFFYAILSSVILTVIGIVSTVFNKALMDEVLPYGLKNLLVSLIIVFSVVNLTSNLLSTVREWILIFLSIKVDIPLMMGYFEHVYKLPMKFFATRKTGEITTRYSDASTIKSVLTSMAMSIVMDVVMALGVGVVLFRMNSTLFSLTLFSTALSFLLVIIFKQPYKRINEETMQQSAILNSQMIESLRGIETIKCNACEDRELEALEREYIKSLKISLRSSKISTGQSLISTVITTVLGMVTTYAGIMQVLNGDLTLGGYMAFSTLSGYFTSPVSDLIGMQMSIQEADISMKRLTEIMDYESEQSEDEEHTEMEQIEGDIEFKDVTFRYGNRNPALNHISFTIPQGKKVALVGSSGSGKSTITKLLLKYYEPESGEIDVNGINLDEYTNASVRRAISYVPQNVELFSKTLFENIRISNPNATMEQVKEAAKKADAHEFIRKLPLQYNTYLEEAGNGLSGGEKQRLALARAFLKDANLYILDESTSSLDFGTENTIFD
;
A
#
# COMPACT_ATOMS: atom_id res chain seq x y z
N MET A 1 15.19 23.95 12.50
CA MET A 1 14.71 23.14 11.36
C MET A 1 14.19 21.82 11.91
N ARG A 2 12.99 21.40 11.51
CA ARG A 2 12.43 20.10 11.91
C ARG A 2 13.02 19.07 10.96
N TYR A 3 13.71 18.03 11.47
CA TYR A 3 14.25 16.95 10.66
C TYR A 3 13.11 16.21 9.96
N THR A 4 13.32 15.80 8.72
CA THR A 4 12.35 15.10 7.90
C THR A 4 12.54 13.60 8.06
N TYR A 5 11.45 12.83 8.14
CA TYR A 5 11.50 11.40 8.27
C TYR A 5 10.56 10.73 7.27
N VAL A 6 11.06 9.71 6.60
CA VAL A 6 10.33 8.84 5.67
C VAL A 6 10.64 7.41 6.04
N ARG A 7 9.61 6.64 6.34
CA ARG A 7 9.74 5.23 6.72
C ARG A 7 9.78 4.35 5.49
N GLN A 8 10.63 3.33 5.48
CA GLN A 8 10.65 2.32 4.41
C GLN A 8 9.36 1.48 4.41
N HIS A 9 8.97 1.00 3.22
CA HIS A 9 7.77 0.17 3.06
C HIS A 9 8.10 -1.32 3.16
N ASP A 10 9.27 -1.74 2.66
CA ASP A 10 9.82 -3.09 2.77
C ASP A 10 11.26 -3.03 3.24
N THR A 11 11.81 -4.19 3.61
CA THR A 11 13.21 -4.34 4.07
C THR A 11 14.24 -3.93 3.03
N THR A 12 13.88 -3.94 1.75
CA THR A 12 14.74 -3.56 0.61
C THR A 12 14.75 -2.07 0.32
N ASP A 13 13.91 -1.27 0.97
CA ASP A 13 13.65 0.15 0.63
C ASP A 13 14.53 1.13 1.39
N CYS A 14 15.47 0.69 2.23
CA CYS A 14 16.25 1.57 3.10
C CYS A 14 16.97 2.67 2.32
N ALA A 15 17.55 2.39 1.15
CA ALA A 15 18.22 3.38 0.31
C ALA A 15 17.25 4.39 -0.28
N ALA A 16 16.10 3.92 -0.81
CA ALA A 16 15.06 4.76 -1.39
C ALA A 16 14.43 5.68 -0.33
N ALA A 17 14.12 5.16 0.85
CA ALA A 17 13.58 5.95 1.95
C ALA A 17 14.61 6.96 2.49
N SER A 18 15.90 6.60 2.53
CA SER A 18 16.98 7.52 2.91
C SER A 18 17.12 8.68 1.92
N LEU A 19 17.09 8.40 0.60
CA LEU A 19 17.13 9.46 -0.39
C LEU A 19 15.85 10.31 -0.36
N ALA A 20 14.68 9.71 -0.14
CA ALA A 20 13.42 10.43 0.04
C ALA A 20 13.48 11.40 1.23
N MET A 21 14.08 11.00 2.36
CA MET A 21 14.31 11.87 3.52
C MET A 21 15.20 13.08 3.16
N VAL A 22 16.27 12.86 2.39
CA VAL A 22 17.16 13.94 1.92
C VAL A 22 16.41 14.86 0.95
N CYS A 23 15.68 14.33 -0.03
CA CYS A 23 14.85 15.12 -0.95
C CYS A 23 13.82 15.96 -0.19
N LEU A 24 13.14 15.38 0.78
CA LEU A 24 12.14 16.07 1.61
C LEU A 24 12.79 17.17 2.50
N HIS A 25 14.03 16.97 2.96
CA HIS A 25 14.80 18.00 3.66
C HIS A 25 14.97 19.26 2.78
N TYR A 26 15.22 19.07 1.49
CA TYR A 26 15.30 20.13 0.49
C TYR A 26 13.95 20.51 -0.13
N LYS A 27 12.82 20.07 0.49
CA LYS A 27 11.43 20.39 0.09
C LYS A 27 10.98 19.80 -1.24
N LYS A 28 11.60 18.73 -1.70
CA LYS A 28 11.17 17.94 -2.85
C LYS A 28 10.53 16.65 -2.34
N GLU A 29 9.24 16.47 -2.62
CA GLU A 29 8.47 15.28 -2.22
C GLU A 29 8.51 14.28 -3.36
N ILE A 30 8.98 13.05 -3.08
CA ILE A 30 9.07 11.97 -4.07
C ILE A 30 8.68 10.64 -3.42
N THR A 31 8.07 9.75 -4.18
CA THR A 31 7.63 8.44 -3.68
C THR A 31 8.79 7.45 -3.60
N ILE A 32 8.72 6.54 -2.62
CA ILE A 32 9.71 5.46 -2.48
C ILE A 32 9.72 4.57 -3.73
N THR A 33 8.55 4.28 -4.29
CA THR A 33 8.40 3.45 -5.50
C THR A 33 9.18 4.01 -6.68
N ARG A 34 9.07 5.30 -6.96
CA ARG A 34 9.81 5.95 -8.04
C ARG A 34 11.33 5.94 -7.80
N LEU A 35 11.75 6.18 -6.56
CA LEU A 35 13.18 6.09 -6.21
C LEU A 35 13.71 4.66 -6.34
N ARG A 36 12.92 3.64 -6.00
CA ARG A 36 13.28 2.23 -6.24
C ARG A 36 13.59 1.97 -7.71
N ASP A 37 12.72 2.44 -8.62
CA ASP A 37 12.89 2.24 -10.05
C ASP A 37 14.13 2.95 -10.58
N MET A 38 14.37 4.21 -10.19
CA MET A 38 15.56 4.98 -10.54
C MET A 38 16.84 4.33 -10.00
N MET A 39 16.78 3.75 -8.80
CA MET A 39 17.91 3.04 -8.18
C MET A 39 18.13 1.64 -8.73
N GLY A 40 17.18 1.09 -9.50
CA GLY A 40 17.19 -0.31 -9.89
C GLY A 40 17.15 -1.27 -8.69
N THR A 41 16.37 -0.93 -7.66
CA THR A 41 16.20 -1.74 -6.45
C THR A 41 15.52 -3.06 -6.80
N ASP A 42 16.06 -4.16 -6.32
CA ASP A 42 15.49 -5.50 -6.48
C ASP A 42 15.22 -6.18 -5.12
N MET A 43 14.91 -7.48 -5.14
CA MET A 43 14.65 -8.26 -3.92
C MET A 43 15.85 -8.36 -2.96
N LYS A 44 17.08 -8.05 -3.43
CA LYS A 44 18.30 -8.00 -2.59
C LYS A 44 18.60 -6.58 -2.08
N GLY A 45 17.80 -5.59 -2.46
CA GLY A 45 17.96 -4.19 -2.09
C GLY A 45 18.69 -3.36 -3.14
N THR A 46 19.24 -2.22 -2.72
CA THR A 46 19.94 -1.24 -3.57
C THR A 46 21.42 -1.21 -3.24
N ASN A 47 22.28 -1.18 -4.24
CA ASN A 47 23.70 -0.92 -4.07
C ASN A 47 24.02 0.60 -4.05
N LEU A 48 25.23 0.97 -3.63
CA LEU A 48 25.64 2.38 -3.55
C LEU A 48 25.64 3.08 -4.92
N VAL A 49 25.94 2.34 -5.99
CA VAL A 49 25.96 2.88 -7.37
C VAL A 49 24.55 3.27 -7.81
N GLY A 50 23.55 2.42 -7.56
CA GLY A 50 22.15 2.72 -7.84
C GLY A 50 21.64 3.92 -7.05
N LEU A 51 22.00 4.01 -5.76
CA LEU A 51 21.67 5.15 -4.92
C LEU A 51 22.31 6.45 -5.46
N GLN A 52 23.57 6.39 -5.87
CA GLN A 52 24.30 7.54 -6.45
C GLN A 52 23.69 7.96 -7.79
N LYS A 53 23.38 7.03 -8.68
CA LYS A 53 22.73 7.29 -9.97
C LYS A 53 21.41 8.01 -9.79
N ALA A 54 20.52 7.49 -8.96
CA ALA A 54 19.23 8.10 -8.67
C ALA A 54 19.37 9.50 -8.04
N ALA A 55 20.32 9.68 -7.13
CA ALA A 55 20.57 10.99 -6.54
C ALA A 55 21.07 12.03 -7.57
N ASN A 56 21.91 11.62 -8.53
CA ASN A 56 22.36 12.49 -9.62
C ASN A 56 21.20 12.84 -10.56
N GLU A 57 20.37 11.88 -10.94
CA GLU A 57 19.17 12.12 -11.76
C GLU A 57 18.16 13.05 -11.06
N MET A 58 18.13 13.03 -9.73
CA MET A 58 17.33 13.97 -8.93
C MET A 58 17.88 15.41 -8.89
N GLY A 59 19.07 15.64 -9.43
CA GLY A 59 19.72 16.95 -9.46
C GLY A 59 20.65 17.19 -8.27
N PHE A 60 21.14 16.15 -7.61
CA PHE A 60 22.24 16.27 -6.65
C PHE A 60 23.58 16.04 -7.33
N ASN A 61 24.61 16.78 -6.91
CA ASN A 61 25.99 16.39 -7.15
C ASN A 61 26.42 15.49 -5.99
N THR A 62 26.85 14.27 -6.29
CA THR A 62 27.10 13.24 -5.29
C THR A 62 28.56 12.80 -5.25
N ALA A 63 29.07 12.55 -4.05
CA ALA A 63 30.40 11.96 -3.83
C ALA A 63 30.31 10.81 -2.83
N ALA A 64 30.64 9.60 -3.29
CA ALA A 64 30.80 8.45 -2.40
C ALA A 64 32.21 8.46 -1.82
N VAL A 65 32.33 8.54 -0.50
CA VAL A 65 33.60 8.66 0.20
C VAL A 65 33.71 7.59 1.29
N ARG A 66 34.92 7.13 1.51
CA ARG A 66 35.22 6.28 2.65
C ARG A 66 35.92 7.11 3.72
N VAL A 67 35.37 7.13 4.91
CA VAL A 67 35.84 7.97 6.01
C VAL A 67 36.15 7.12 7.24
N ASP A 68 37.24 7.43 7.91
CA ASP A 68 37.55 6.94 9.23
C ASP A 68 36.92 7.83 10.33
N ARG A 69 37.17 7.51 11.59
CA ARG A 69 36.61 8.24 12.73
C ARG A 69 37.05 9.71 12.79
N GLU A 70 38.29 10.01 12.44
CA GLU A 70 38.83 11.36 12.49
C GLU A 70 38.25 12.22 11.37
N ASN A 71 38.20 11.69 10.16
CA ASN A 71 37.62 12.37 9.02
C ASN A 71 36.10 12.54 9.12
N PHE A 72 35.38 11.63 9.79
CA PHE A 72 33.95 11.84 10.08
C PHE A 72 33.70 13.03 11.01
N LEU A 73 34.64 13.36 11.88
CA LEU A 73 34.54 14.53 12.76
C LEU A 73 34.83 15.84 12.02
N SER A 74 35.50 15.82 10.87
CA SER A 74 35.72 16.99 10.02
C SER A 74 34.41 17.57 9.47
N ASP A 75 34.42 18.80 8.98
CA ASP A 75 33.22 19.43 8.40
C ASP A 75 32.95 18.90 6.99
N PHE A 76 31.74 18.38 6.76
CA PHE A 76 31.22 17.95 5.47
C PHE A 76 29.73 18.25 5.36
N THR A 77 29.19 18.14 4.15
CA THR A 77 27.80 18.49 3.86
C THR A 77 26.81 17.54 4.56
N LEU A 78 25.82 18.13 5.22
CA LEU A 78 24.70 17.44 5.86
C LEU A 78 23.37 17.97 5.30
N PRO A 79 22.34 17.14 5.12
CA PRO A 79 22.30 15.71 5.42
C PRO A 79 23.10 14.88 4.43
N CYS A 80 23.67 13.77 4.89
CA CYS A 80 24.32 12.76 4.06
C CYS A 80 23.76 11.37 4.36
N ILE A 81 23.97 10.41 3.47
CA ILE A 81 23.54 9.02 3.67
C ILE A 81 24.74 8.19 4.09
N ALA A 82 24.60 7.47 5.19
CA ALA A 82 25.63 6.58 5.74
C ALA A 82 25.22 5.11 5.56
N GLN A 83 26.18 4.27 5.21
CA GLN A 83 25.99 2.82 5.19
C GLN A 83 26.34 2.23 6.55
N VAL A 84 25.44 1.44 7.12
CA VAL A 84 25.60 0.75 8.39
C VAL A 84 25.34 -0.76 8.24
N ILE A 85 25.78 -1.55 9.19
CA ILE A 85 25.48 -2.99 9.28
C ILE A 85 24.47 -3.18 10.39
N THR A 86 23.36 -3.87 10.10
CA THR A 86 22.35 -4.22 11.10
C THR A 86 22.85 -5.32 12.04
N ASP A 87 22.18 -5.53 13.16
CA ASP A 87 22.49 -6.63 14.10
C ASP A 87 22.41 -8.03 13.44
N GLN A 88 21.71 -8.13 12.29
CA GLN A 88 21.60 -9.35 11.47
C GLN A 88 22.73 -9.47 10.42
N GLY A 89 23.70 -8.56 10.40
CA GLY A 89 24.80 -8.56 9.44
C GLY A 89 24.46 -8.03 8.04
N MET A 90 23.26 -7.47 7.84
CA MET A 90 22.83 -6.92 6.55
C MET A 90 23.25 -5.45 6.41
N THR A 91 23.62 -5.06 5.20
CA THR A 91 23.87 -3.65 4.87
C THR A 91 22.59 -2.84 4.89
N HIS A 92 22.64 -1.66 5.53
CA HIS A 92 21.50 -0.77 5.68
C HIS A 92 21.94 0.68 5.46
N PHE A 93 21.04 1.54 4.96
CA PHE A 93 21.30 2.96 4.74
C PHE A 93 20.51 3.81 5.72
N VAL A 94 21.18 4.79 6.33
CA VAL A 94 20.58 5.75 7.26
C VAL A 94 20.99 7.18 6.88
N VAL A 95 20.18 8.16 7.23
CA VAL A 95 20.49 9.57 6.96
C VAL A 95 21.10 10.23 8.20
N VAL A 96 22.26 10.83 8.06
CA VAL A 96 22.88 11.66 9.09
C VAL A 96 22.45 13.10 8.90
N PHE A 97 21.63 13.62 9.82
CA PHE A 97 21.13 15.00 9.75
C PHE A 97 22.00 16.01 10.50
N LYS A 98 22.58 15.59 11.60
CA LYS A 98 23.39 16.46 12.45
C LYS A 98 24.41 15.68 13.24
N LYS A 99 25.61 16.20 13.36
CA LYS A 99 26.63 15.77 14.31
C LYS A 99 26.90 16.91 15.30
N THR A 100 27.13 16.57 16.55
CA THR A 100 27.51 17.50 17.61
C THR A 100 28.79 16.97 18.23
N THR A 101 29.87 17.71 18.07
CA THR A 101 31.21 17.36 18.56
C THR A 101 31.71 18.41 19.53
N ILE A 102 32.54 18.02 20.48
CA ILE A 102 33.20 18.94 21.39
C ILE A 102 34.40 19.54 20.65
N LYS A 103 34.38 20.86 20.44
CA LYS A 103 35.46 21.57 19.75
C LYS A 103 36.70 21.83 20.62
N ASP A 104 36.59 21.62 21.95
CA ASP A 104 37.65 21.93 22.93
C ASP A 104 38.30 20.63 23.44
N ASP A 105 39.61 20.47 23.21
CA ASP A 105 40.37 19.28 23.63
C ASP A 105 40.36 19.07 25.14
N THR A 106 40.35 20.14 25.95
CA THR A 106 40.25 20.08 27.40
C THR A 106 38.89 19.55 27.87
N ALA A 107 37.81 19.89 27.15
CA ALA A 107 36.48 19.38 27.43
C ALA A 107 36.35 17.90 27.00
N ARG A 108 37.07 17.51 25.94
CA ARG A 108 37.13 16.11 25.45
C ARG A 108 37.79 15.18 26.42
N HIS A 109 38.95 15.58 26.99
CA HIS A 109 39.66 14.80 28.05
C HIS A 109 38.81 14.62 29.31
N LYS A 110 38.12 15.68 29.78
CA LYS A 110 37.19 15.59 30.90
C LYS A 110 36.01 14.62 30.60
N HIS A 111 35.57 14.60 29.34
CA HIS A 111 34.45 13.76 28.93
C HIS A 111 34.85 12.27 28.89
N VAL A 112 36.05 11.94 28.39
CA VAL A 112 36.60 10.56 28.41
C VAL A 112 36.74 10.07 29.83
N GLN A 113 37.29 10.88 30.75
CA GLN A 113 37.37 10.55 32.17
C GLN A 113 36.01 10.30 32.81
N GLN A 114 34.99 11.13 32.47
CA GLN A 114 33.62 10.93 32.96
C GLN A 114 32.94 9.69 32.37
N GLU A 115 33.30 9.24 31.15
CA GLU A 115 32.81 7.98 30.58
C GLU A 115 33.49 6.76 31.22
N GLU A 116 34.75 6.84 31.60
CA GLU A 116 35.43 5.81 32.35
C GLU A 116 34.87 5.66 33.77
N GLU A 117 34.58 6.79 34.44
CA GLU A 117 33.90 6.80 35.75
C GLU A 117 32.46 6.25 35.66
N ARG A 118 31.75 6.48 34.54
CA ARG A 118 30.40 5.94 34.27
C ARG A 118 30.43 4.43 34.07
N LYS A 119 31.47 3.89 33.44
CA LYS A 119 31.65 2.43 33.31
C LYS A 119 31.93 1.78 34.67
N ALA A 120 32.51 2.53 35.60
CA ALA A 120 32.79 2.08 36.97
C ALA A 120 31.54 2.23 37.90
N ASP A 121 30.66 3.23 37.66
CA ASP A 121 29.47 3.50 38.46
C ASP A 121 28.22 3.55 37.60
N LYS A 122 27.48 2.44 37.50
CA LYS A 122 26.26 2.28 36.72
C LYS A 122 25.09 3.18 37.18
N THR A 123 25.22 3.89 38.27
CA THR A 123 24.15 4.72 38.84
C THR A 123 24.18 6.19 38.37
N LYS A 124 25.28 6.69 37.83
CA LYS A 124 25.43 8.07 37.35
C LYS A 124 25.14 8.20 35.85
N LYS A 125 24.08 8.90 35.49
CA LYS A 125 23.76 9.31 34.09
C LYS A 125 24.57 10.57 33.73
N TYR A 126 25.74 10.41 33.09
CA TYR A 126 26.45 11.54 32.47
C TYR A 126 25.89 11.81 31.06
N LYS A 127 25.70 13.08 30.70
CA LYS A 127 25.31 13.46 29.33
C LYS A 127 26.52 13.35 28.40
N CYS A 128 26.54 12.36 27.51
CA CYS A 128 27.49 12.31 26.42
C CYS A 128 27.28 13.52 25.49
N LYS A 129 28.35 14.27 25.17
CA LYS A 129 28.29 15.48 24.33
C LYS A 129 28.47 15.20 22.85
N ASP A 130 29.21 14.16 22.48
CA ASP A 130 29.38 13.74 21.09
C ASP A 130 28.18 12.87 20.68
N THR A 131 27.32 13.44 19.88
CA THR A 131 26.07 12.78 19.44
C THR A 131 25.81 12.99 17.98
N VAL A 132 25.15 12.01 17.37
CA VAL A 132 24.68 12.04 15.97
C VAL A 132 23.16 11.92 15.96
N ILE A 133 22.50 12.74 15.14
CA ILE A 133 21.06 12.59 14.86
C ILE A 133 20.97 11.87 13.54
N ILE A 134 20.43 10.66 13.57
CA ILE A 134 20.21 9.81 12.40
C ILE A 134 18.72 9.65 12.12
N GLY A 135 18.37 9.54 10.84
CA GLY A 135 17.08 9.05 10.38
C GLY A 135 17.26 7.62 9.90
N ASP A 136 16.83 6.66 10.68
CA ASP A 136 16.83 5.26 10.31
C ASP A 136 15.50 4.90 9.66
N PRO A 137 15.45 4.59 8.35
CA PRO A 137 14.19 4.26 7.66
C PRO A 137 13.40 3.11 8.27
N ALA A 138 14.09 2.20 8.97
CA ALA A 138 13.46 1.05 9.62
C ALA A 138 12.90 1.38 11.02
N LYS A 139 13.42 2.42 11.67
CA LYS A 139 13.07 2.75 13.07
C LYS A 139 12.38 4.11 13.17
N ASP A 140 13.14 5.18 13.38
CA ASP A 140 12.67 6.58 13.52
C ASP A 140 13.88 7.54 13.47
N LEU A 141 13.64 8.79 13.81
CA LEU A 141 14.69 9.76 14.11
C LEU A 141 15.28 9.47 15.48
N GLU A 142 16.54 9.05 15.50
CA GLU A 142 17.25 8.69 16.73
C GLU A 142 18.41 9.65 16.99
N LYS A 143 18.61 9.96 18.26
CA LYS A 143 19.80 10.65 18.75
C LYS A 143 20.64 9.66 19.51
N ILE A 144 21.73 9.20 18.86
CA ILE A 144 22.63 8.18 19.42
C ILE A 144 24.00 8.77 19.75
N SER A 145 24.78 8.09 20.58
CA SER A 145 26.15 8.47 20.84
C SER A 145 27.01 8.17 19.62
N LEU A 146 28.08 8.93 19.43
CA LEU A 146 29.01 8.73 18.32
C LEU A 146 29.65 7.32 18.37
N ASP A 147 29.95 6.80 19.55
CA ASP A 147 30.53 5.48 19.73
C ASP A 147 29.54 4.35 19.35
N GLU A 148 28.27 4.54 19.64
CA GLU A 148 27.20 3.61 19.24
C GLU A 148 27.00 3.61 17.73
N PHE A 149 27.03 4.78 17.09
CA PHE A 149 26.99 4.89 15.64
C PHE A 149 28.15 4.15 14.96
N TYR A 150 29.38 4.32 15.49
CA TYR A 150 30.56 3.70 14.94
C TYR A 150 30.61 2.17 15.06
N LYS A 151 29.89 1.55 15.98
CA LYS A 151 29.83 0.07 16.07
C LYS A 151 29.26 -0.56 14.81
N ASN A 152 28.31 0.12 14.18
CA ASN A 152 27.56 -0.38 13.03
C ASN A 152 27.94 0.32 11.72
N PHE A 153 28.74 1.39 11.76
CA PHE A 153 29.13 2.17 10.60
C PHE A 153 30.23 1.48 9.77
N THR A 154 30.01 1.34 8.46
CA THR A 154 30.95 0.70 7.53
C THR A 154 32.11 1.59 7.06
N GLY A 155 32.08 2.87 7.40
CA GLY A 155 33.00 3.88 6.88
C GLY A 155 32.56 4.51 5.56
N VAL A 156 31.41 4.13 5.00
CA VAL A 156 30.95 4.64 3.69
C VAL A 156 29.90 5.72 3.88
N LEU A 157 30.13 6.89 3.28
CA LEU A 157 29.19 7.99 3.20
C LEU A 157 28.90 8.37 1.76
N LEU A 158 27.66 8.71 1.46
CA LEU A 158 27.25 9.40 0.25
C LEU A 158 26.92 10.86 0.61
N LEU A 159 27.76 11.77 0.16
CA LEU A 159 27.59 13.21 0.29
C LEU A 159 26.68 13.69 -0.84
N LEU A 160 25.73 14.58 -0.54
CA LEU A 160 24.74 15.08 -1.49
C LEU A 160 24.70 16.61 -1.43
N ASN A 161 24.98 17.26 -2.55
CA ASN A 161 24.87 18.70 -2.71
C ASN A 161 23.84 19.02 -3.80
N PRO A 162 22.75 19.76 -3.51
CA PRO A 162 21.79 20.13 -4.53
C PRO A 162 22.44 21.05 -5.57
N THR A 163 22.24 20.77 -6.85
CA THR A 163 22.69 21.60 -7.97
C THR A 163 21.64 22.66 -8.31
N SER A 164 21.97 23.57 -9.25
CA SER A 164 21.00 24.55 -9.80
C SER A 164 19.81 23.88 -10.52
N GLU A 165 19.96 22.65 -10.96
CA GLU A 165 18.91 21.84 -11.61
C GLU A 165 17.96 21.21 -10.59
N PHE A 166 18.35 21.14 -9.32
CA PHE A 166 17.49 20.63 -8.25
C PHE A 166 16.32 21.60 -8.01
N LYS A 167 15.18 21.35 -8.64
CA LYS A 167 13.96 22.14 -8.44
C LYS A 167 13.29 21.74 -7.12
N GLY A 168 13.80 22.26 -6.01
CA GLY A 168 13.13 22.20 -4.71
C GLY A 168 12.27 23.46 -4.53
N GLY A 169 10.96 23.33 -4.37
CA GLY A 169 10.08 24.46 -4.09
C GLY A 169 8.61 24.10 -4.29
N LYS A 170 7.71 24.80 -3.56
CA LYS A 170 6.27 24.68 -3.74
C LYS A 170 5.90 24.85 -5.21
N ALA A 171 5.24 23.85 -5.81
CA ALA A 171 4.64 23.97 -7.12
C ALA A 171 3.81 25.26 -7.19
N LYS A 172 4.19 26.16 -8.08
CA LYS A 172 3.37 27.34 -8.40
C LYS A 172 2.07 26.82 -9.01
N LYS A 173 0.93 27.26 -8.48
CA LYS A 173 -0.37 27.12 -9.14
C LYS A 173 -0.23 27.61 -10.58
N SER A 174 -0.27 26.70 -11.54
CA SER A 174 -0.44 27.07 -12.93
C SER A 174 -1.86 27.54 -13.11
N THR A 175 -2.02 28.83 -13.27
CA THR A 175 -3.23 29.46 -13.83
C THR A 175 -3.35 28.97 -15.26
N SER A 176 -4.48 28.38 -15.58
CA SER A 176 -4.85 27.98 -16.93
C SER A 176 -4.76 29.19 -17.87
N VAL A 177 -3.85 29.15 -18.83
CA VAL A 177 -3.90 30.01 -20.01
C VAL A 177 -3.95 29.09 -21.22
N ASN A 178 -5.07 29.17 -21.94
CA ASN A 178 -5.22 28.62 -23.29
C ASN A 178 -4.09 29.19 -24.19
N GLY A 179 -3.32 28.32 -24.78
CA GLY A 179 -2.30 28.72 -25.76
C GLY A 179 -1.60 27.52 -26.32
N THR A 180 -1.94 27.18 -27.56
CA THR A 180 -1.25 26.24 -28.44
C THR A 180 0.26 26.50 -28.47
N ALA A 181 1.06 25.59 -27.96
CA ALA A 181 2.46 25.48 -28.27
C ALA A 181 2.83 23.99 -28.36
N LYS A 182 3.31 23.59 -29.53
CA LYS A 182 4.02 22.34 -29.73
C LYS A 182 5.23 22.35 -28.83
N ASP A 183 5.34 21.37 -27.97
CA ASP A 183 6.56 21.13 -27.18
C ASP A 183 7.08 19.70 -27.48
N ASP A 184 8.14 19.68 -28.27
CA ASP A 184 8.99 18.52 -28.46
C ASP A 184 9.93 18.41 -27.27
N GLY A 185 9.59 17.58 -26.31
CA GLY A 185 10.46 17.34 -25.17
C GLY A 185 9.80 16.45 -24.11
N LYS A 186 10.19 15.18 -24.05
CA LYS A 186 9.84 14.21 -23.01
C LYS A 186 10.19 14.74 -21.61
N GLY A 187 9.40 15.65 -21.09
CA GLY A 187 9.40 16.07 -19.69
C GLY A 187 8.58 15.09 -18.90
N LYS A 188 9.20 14.07 -18.28
CA LYS A 188 8.54 13.22 -17.30
C LYS A 188 7.91 14.10 -16.23
N GLU A 189 6.60 14.11 -16.12
CA GLU A 189 5.87 14.87 -15.11
C GLU A 189 6.35 14.49 -13.70
N GLU A 190 6.68 15.48 -12.92
CA GLU A 190 7.17 15.32 -11.55
C GLU A 190 6.00 14.97 -10.64
N PHE A 191 5.91 13.69 -10.21
CA PHE A 191 4.84 13.19 -9.36
C PHE A 191 4.91 13.80 -7.95
N SER A 192 3.81 14.41 -7.49
CA SER A 192 3.60 14.82 -6.09
C SER A 192 2.53 13.94 -5.44
N TYR A 193 2.81 13.44 -4.24
CA TYR A 193 1.84 12.66 -3.45
C TYR A 193 0.48 13.38 -3.31
N LYS A 194 0.48 14.71 -3.17
CA LYS A 194 -0.77 15.49 -3.07
C LYS A 194 -1.58 15.43 -4.36
N GLU A 195 -0.94 15.41 -5.52
CA GLU A 195 -1.59 15.26 -6.82
C GLU A 195 -2.10 13.84 -7.01
N GLY A 196 -1.32 12.82 -6.61
CA GLY A 196 -1.76 11.42 -6.62
C GLY A 196 -2.98 11.18 -5.71
N LYS A 197 -2.96 11.70 -4.48
CA LYS A 197 -4.11 11.63 -3.57
C LYS A 197 -5.33 12.35 -4.14
N HIS A 198 -5.15 13.50 -4.77
CA HIS A 198 -6.25 14.24 -5.40
C HIS A 198 -6.80 13.48 -6.61
N ARG A 199 -5.94 12.85 -7.40
CA ARG A 199 -6.31 11.99 -8.54
C ARG A 199 -7.10 10.76 -8.09
N MET A 200 -6.67 10.09 -7.00
CA MET A 200 -7.40 8.96 -6.41
C MET A 200 -8.76 9.37 -5.85
N LEU A 201 -8.83 10.48 -5.12
CA LEU A 201 -10.09 11.02 -4.63
C LEU A 201 -11.03 11.38 -5.78
N LYS A 202 -10.49 11.97 -6.87
CA LYS A 202 -11.26 12.26 -8.07
C LYS A 202 -11.80 10.97 -8.72
N ARG A 203 -10.96 9.96 -8.93
CA ARG A 203 -11.40 8.63 -9.42
C ARG A 203 -12.50 8.04 -8.55
N TYR A 204 -12.36 8.15 -7.22
CA TYR A 204 -13.41 7.68 -6.31
C TYR A 204 -14.72 8.46 -6.46
N ILE A 205 -14.64 9.79 -6.58
CA ILE A 205 -15.81 10.63 -6.84
C ILE A 205 -16.44 10.28 -8.20
N ASP A 206 -15.61 10.04 -9.21
CA ASP A 206 -16.08 9.63 -10.54
C ASP A 206 -16.79 8.27 -10.50
N LEU A 207 -16.37 7.34 -9.63
CA LEU A 207 -17.07 6.08 -9.36
C LEU A 207 -18.39 6.27 -8.59
N LEU A 208 -18.48 7.27 -7.72
CA LEU A 208 -19.70 7.59 -6.97
C LEU A 208 -20.73 8.37 -7.82
N TRP A 209 -20.27 9.20 -8.75
CA TRP A 209 -21.14 10.09 -9.53
C TRP A 209 -22.27 9.40 -10.31
N PRO A 210 -22.06 8.23 -10.94
CA PRO A 210 -23.14 7.46 -11.56
C PRO A 210 -24.23 7.05 -10.57
N GLN A 211 -23.90 6.90 -9.30
CA GLN A 211 -24.81 6.48 -8.23
C GLN A 211 -25.49 7.66 -7.49
N LYS A 212 -25.40 8.89 -8.03
CA LYS A 212 -25.95 10.11 -7.40
C LYS A 212 -27.42 10.01 -6.97
N LYS A 213 -28.22 9.19 -7.64
CA LYS A 213 -29.64 8.96 -7.27
C LYS A 213 -29.75 8.21 -5.94
N LEU A 214 -28.92 7.15 -5.75
CA LEU A 214 -28.91 6.39 -4.48
C LEU A 214 -28.39 7.27 -3.34
N PHE A 215 -27.37 8.10 -3.59
CA PHE A 215 -26.88 9.10 -2.65
C PHE A 215 -27.99 10.08 -2.24
N PHE A 216 -28.71 10.60 -3.21
CA PHE A 216 -29.81 11.51 -2.95
C PHE A 216 -30.90 10.85 -2.08
N TYR A 217 -31.28 9.58 -2.35
CA TYR A 217 -32.25 8.87 -1.53
C TYR A 217 -31.74 8.60 -0.11
N ALA A 218 -30.44 8.31 0.05
CA ALA A 218 -29.83 8.14 1.36
C ALA A 218 -29.83 9.45 2.17
N ILE A 219 -29.50 10.58 1.55
CA ILE A 219 -29.57 11.90 2.20
C ILE A 219 -31.00 12.27 2.52
N LEU A 220 -31.92 12.09 1.56
CA LEU A 220 -33.34 12.37 1.77
C LEU A 220 -33.93 11.56 2.94
N SER A 221 -33.63 10.26 3.02
CA SER A 221 -34.06 9.42 4.14
C SER A 221 -33.50 9.91 5.47
N SER A 222 -32.25 10.39 5.50
CA SER A 222 -31.63 10.96 6.71
C SER A 222 -32.28 12.27 7.13
N VAL A 223 -32.61 13.13 6.18
CA VAL A 223 -33.38 14.38 6.48
C VAL A 223 -34.74 14.03 7.07
N ILE A 224 -35.46 13.06 6.48
CA ILE A 224 -36.76 12.62 7.00
C ILE A 224 -36.59 12.03 8.42
N LEU A 225 -35.59 11.18 8.65
CA LEU A 225 -35.29 10.62 9.96
C LEU A 225 -34.97 11.73 10.99
N THR A 226 -34.24 12.75 10.59
CA THR A 226 -33.96 13.91 11.46
C THR A 226 -35.25 14.66 11.83
N VAL A 227 -36.13 14.88 10.86
CA VAL A 227 -37.44 15.51 11.11
C VAL A 227 -38.29 14.63 12.04
N ILE A 228 -38.34 13.32 11.83
CA ILE A 228 -39.05 12.39 12.73
C ILE A 228 -38.44 12.42 14.13
N GLY A 229 -37.12 12.47 14.27
CA GLY A 229 -36.40 12.62 15.54
C GLY A 229 -36.79 13.91 16.28
N ILE A 230 -36.88 15.04 15.57
CA ILE A 230 -37.35 16.32 16.14
C ILE A 230 -38.81 16.20 16.60
N VAL A 231 -39.68 15.62 15.76
CA VAL A 231 -41.10 15.41 16.10
C VAL A 231 -41.21 14.50 17.35
N SER A 232 -40.39 13.45 17.46
CA SER A 232 -40.36 12.60 18.65
C SER A 232 -40.02 13.34 19.93
N THR A 233 -39.26 14.42 19.88
CA THR A 233 -38.98 15.24 21.08
C THR A 233 -40.16 16.09 21.49
N VAL A 234 -41.01 16.52 20.56
CA VAL A 234 -42.26 17.26 20.87
C VAL A 234 -43.22 16.38 21.66
N PHE A 235 -43.26 15.06 21.36
CA PHE A 235 -44.02 14.09 22.16
C PHE A 235 -43.57 14.09 23.61
N ASN A 236 -42.27 14.00 23.89
CA ASN A 236 -41.74 14.04 25.27
C ASN A 236 -42.09 15.34 25.95
N LYS A 237 -42.04 16.45 25.23
CA LYS A 237 -42.46 17.77 25.74
C LYS A 237 -43.95 17.77 26.14
N ALA A 238 -44.83 17.34 25.25
CA ALA A 238 -46.28 17.30 25.49
C ALA A 238 -46.64 16.36 26.65
N LEU A 239 -45.92 15.24 26.78
CA LEU A 239 -46.09 14.30 27.89
C LEU A 239 -45.79 14.96 29.25
N MET A 240 -44.71 15.73 29.35
CA MET A 240 -44.25 16.32 30.59
C MET A 240 -44.96 17.64 30.93
N ASP A 241 -45.31 18.44 29.94
CA ASP A 241 -45.89 19.76 30.14
C ASP A 241 -47.43 19.77 30.19
N GLU A 242 -48.11 18.80 29.50
CA GLU A 242 -49.56 18.78 29.42
C GLU A 242 -50.19 17.53 30.07
N VAL A 243 -49.73 16.33 29.74
CA VAL A 243 -50.38 15.10 30.21
C VAL A 243 -50.16 14.87 31.68
N LEU A 244 -48.90 15.01 32.16
CA LEU A 244 -48.54 14.72 33.55
C LEU A 244 -49.16 15.72 34.56
N PRO A 245 -49.06 17.06 34.37
CA PRO A 245 -49.61 18.02 35.30
C PRO A 245 -51.15 17.99 35.38
N TYR A 246 -51.83 17.74 34.27
CA TYR A 246 -53.29 17.75 34.20
C TYR A 246 -53.95 16.39 34.33
N GLY A 247 -53.16 15.29 34.47
CA GLY A 247 -53.68 13.93 34.64
C GLY A 247 -54.51 13.38 33.49
N LEU A 248 -54.24 13.80 32.23
CA LEU A 248 -55.04 13.54 31.03
C LEU A 248 -54.86 12.11 30.48
N LYS A 249 -55.45 11.09 31.14
CA LYS A 249 -55.25 9.66 30.79
C LYS A 249 -55.65 9.33 29.34
N ASN A 250 -56.71 9.92 28.84
CA ASN A 250 -57.19 9.64 27.45
C ASN A 250 -56.20 10.21 26.43
N LEU A 251 -55.62 11.39 26.68
CA LEU A 251 -54.62 11.99 25.82
C LEU A 251 -53.32 11.18 25.85
N LEU A 252 -52.94 10.61 27.02
CA LEU A 252 -51.78 9.73 27.14
C LEU A 252 -51.86 8.52 26.20
N VAL A 253 -53.01 7.80 26.20
CA VAL A 253 -53.23 6.65 25.34
C VAL A 253 -53.10 7.02 23.85
N SER A 254 -53.73 8.10 23.44
CA SER A 254 -53.66 8.59 22.06
C SER A 254 -52.24 8.97 21.66
N LEU A 255 -51.51 9.69 22.52
CA LEU A 255 -50.13 10.07 22.29
C LEU A 255 -49.21 8.84 22.19
N ILE A 256 -49.38 7.83 23.05
CA ILE A 256 -48.57 6.58 22.99
C ILE A 256 -48.78 5.84 21.66
N ILE A 257 -50.04 5.76 21.18
CA ILE A 257 -50.36 5.10 19.90
C ILE A 257 -49.66 5.87 18.76
N VAL A 258 -49.82 7.19 18.68
CA VAL A 258 -49.19 8.00 17.62
C VAL A 258 -47.69 7.86 17.67
N PHE A 259 -47.09 7.96 18.86
CA PHE A 259 -45.62 7.83 19.05
C PHE A 259 -45.11 6.44 18.67
N SER A 260 -45.85 5.40 18.98
CA SER A 260 -45.48 4.01 18.57
C SER A 260 -45.49 3.86 17.05
N VAL A 261 -46.49 4.44 16.36
CA VAL A 261 -46.51 4.45 14.88
C VAL A 261 -45.35 5.25 14.30
N VAL A 262 -45.06 6.41 14.86
CA VAL A 262 -43.93 7.26 14.42
C VAL A 262 -42.60 6.52 14.61
N ASN A 263 -42.37 5.85 15.76
CA ASN A 263 -41.15 5.08 15.99
C ASN A 263 -41.04 3.86 15.09
N LEU A 264 -42.13 3.12 14.84
CA LEU A 264 -42.14 2.00 13.90
C LEU A 264 -41.78 2.49 12.49
N THR A 265 -42.36 3.61 12.05
CA THR A 265 -42.05 4.22 10.74
C THR A 265 -40.57 4.64 10.66
N SER A 266 -40.05 5.23 11.74
CA SER A 266 -38.62 5.59 11.84
C SER A 266 -37.72 4.38 11.71
N ASN A 267 -38.01 3.28 12.41
CA ASN A 267 -37.23 2.05 12.34
C ASN A 267 -37.26 1.42 10.93
N LEU A 268 -38.44 1.37 10.30
CA LEU A 268 -38.57 0.89 8.93
C LEU A 268 -37.76 1.74 7.96
N LEU A 269 -37.87 3.07 8.05
CA LEU A 269 -37.12 3.98 7.20
C LEU A 269 -35.62 3.88 7.43
N SER A 270 -35.17 3.69 8.69
CA SER A 270 -33.77 3.43 9.02
C SER A 270 -33.26 2.15 8.36
N THR A 271 -34.04 1.08 8.41
CA THR A 271 -33.69 -0.19 7.75
C THR A 271 -33.62 -0.03 6.22
N VAL A 272 -34.59 0.67 5.61
CA VAL A 272 -34.54 0.97 4.17
C VAL A 272 -33.29 1.79 3.81
N ARG A 273 -32.96 2.77 4.64
CA ARG A 273 -31.73 3.57 4.47
C ARG A 273 -30.48 2.69 4.52
N GLU A 274 -30.37 1.77 5.50
CA GLU A 274 -29.25 0.83 5.60
C GLU A 274 -29.11 -0.04 4.35
N TRP A 275 -30.21 -0.54 3.83
CA TRP A 275 -30.21 -1.30 2.57
C TRP A 275 -29.71 -0.47 1.37
N ILE A 276 -30.15 0.80 1.27
CA ILE A 276 -29.64 1.72 0.24
C ILE A 276 -28.13 1.88 0.37
N LEU A 277 -27.60 2.01 1.60
CA LEU A 277 -26.18 2.17 1.86
C LEU A 277 -25.38 0.90 1.52
N ILE A 278 -25.89 -0.28 1.88
CA ILE A 278 -25.28 -1.56 1.51
C ILE A 278 -25.23 -1.72 0.00
N PHE A 279 -26.35 -1.43 -0.69
CA PHE A 279 -26.42 -1.53 -2.14
C PHE A 279 -25.46 -0.57 -2.84
N LEU A 280 -25.35 0.64 -2.32
CA LEU A 280 -24.40 1.64 -2.81
C LEU A 280 -22.96 1.19 -2.58
N SER A 281 -22.65 0.60 -1.41
CA SER A 281 -21.32 0.04 -1.11
C SER A 281 -20.91 -1.01 -2.15
N ILE A 282 -21.80 -1.96 -2.47
CA ILE A 282 -21.54 -3.00 -3.48
C ILE A 282 -21.33 -2.39 -4.87
N LYS A 283 -22.12 -1.38 -5.25
CA LYS A 283 -22.00 -0.71 -6.55
C LYS A 283 -20.69 0.05 -6.73
N VAL A 284 -20.04 0.45 -5.66
CA VAL A 284 -18.74 1.12 -5.68
C VAL A 284 -17.59 0.11 -5.55
N ASP A 285 -17.81 -0.98 -4.81
CA ASP A 285 -16.79 -1.98 -4.52
C ASP A 285 -16.30 -2.70 -5.79
N ILE A 286 -17.23 -3.19 -6.60
CA ILE A 286 -16.90 -3.97 -7.80
C ILE A 286 -15.99 -3.19 -8.76
N PRO A 287 -16.33 -1.95 -9.22
CA PRO A 287 -15.47 -1.21 -10.13
C PRO A 287 -14.12 -0.82 -9.51
N LEU A 288 -14.09 -0.54 -8.20
CA LEU A 288 -12.84 -0.18 -7.52
C LEU A 288 -11.88 -1.38 -7.48
N MET A 289 -12.38 -2.55 -7.06
CA MET A 289 -11.56 -3.76 -6.96
C MET A 289 -11.16 -4.31 -8.32
N MET A 290 -12.09 -4.33 -9.28
CA MET A 290 -11.79 -4.77 -10.64
C MET A 290 -10.82 -3.81 -11.33
N GLY A 291 -10.97 -2.50 -11.15
CA GLY A 291 -10.03 -1.51 -11.68
C GLY A 291 -8.62 -1.64 -11.10
N TYR A 292 -8.49 -2.03 -9.82
CA TYR A 292 -7.19 -2.37 -9.25
C TYR A 292 -6.55 -3.58 -9.96
N PHE A 293 -7.28 -4.69 -10.08
CA PHE A 293 -6.76 -5.89 -10.74
C PHE A 293 -6.45 -5.65 -12.22
N GLU A 294 -7.32 -4.93 -12.94
CA GLU A 294 -7.08 -4.56 -14.32
C GLU A 294 -5.77 -3.78 -14.47
N HIS A 295 -5.54 -2.79 -13.60
CA HIS A 295 -4.29 -2.04 -13.60
C HIS A 295 -3.09 -2.94 -13.28
N VAL A 296 -3.17 -3.77 -12.23
CA VAL A 296 -2.08 -4.69 -11.84
C VAL A 296 -1.71 -5.62 -12.99
N TYR A 297 -2.68 -6.18 -13.71
CA TYR A 297 -2.39 -7.04 -14.87
C TYR A 297 -1.75 -6.30 -16.06
N LYS A 298 -1.91 -4.98 -16.15
CA LYS A 298 -1.26 -4.14 -17.16
C LYS A 298 0.15 -3.69 -16.78
N LEU A 299 0.62 -4.00 -15.56
CA LEU A 299 1.96 -3.61 -15.11
C LEU A 299 3.07 -4.46 -15.77
N PRO A 300 4.27 -3.88 -16.00
CA PRO A 300 5.38 -4.59 -16.65
C PRO A 300 5.93 -5.71 -15.77
N MET A 301 6.51 -6.73 -16.39
CA MET A 301 7.09 -7.89 -15.70
C MET A 301 8.18 -7.49 -14.69
N LYS A 302 8.90 -6.40 -14.94
CA LYS A 302 9.88 -5.80 -14.03
C LYS A 302 9.26 -5.47 -12.66
N PHE A 303 8.00 -5.03 -12.64
CA PHE A 303 7.28 -4.73 -11.40
C PHE A 303 7.13 -6.00 -10.54
N PHE A 304 6.70 -7.12 -11.14
CA PHE A 304 6.51 -8.39 -10.44
C PHE A 304 7.83 -9.05 -10.04
N ALA A 305 8.87 -8.93 -10.87
CA ALA A 305 10.18 -9.49 -10.59
C ALA A 305 10.91 -8.79 -9.43
N THR A 306 10.56 -7.53 -9.12
CA THR A 306 11.21 -6.74 -8.08
C THR A 306 10.43 -6.67 -6.77
N ARG A 307 9.21 -7.24 -6.72
CA ARG A 307 8.33 -7.21 -5.54
C ARG A 307 7.90 -8.60 -5.10
N LYS A 308 7.67 -8.74 -3.81
CA LYS A 308 7.11 -9.98 -3.25
C LYS A 308 5.61 -10.05 -3.56
N THR A 309 5.11 -11.24 -3.89
CA THR A 309 3.66 -11.46 -4.10
C THR A 309 2.82 -11.00 -2.90
N GLY A 310 3.31 -11.22 -1.68
CA GLY A 310 2.66 -10.75 -0.46
C GLY A 310 2.52 -9.23 -0.38
N GLU A 311 3.47 -8.46 -0.94
CA GLU A 311 3.36 -7.00 -1.03
C GLU A 311 2.18 -6.60 -1.93
N ILE A 312 2.06 -7.21 -3.09
CA ILE A 312 0.96 -6.94 -4.04
C ILE A 312 -0.39 -7.32 -3.41
N THR A 313 -0.47 -8.46 -2.73
CA THR A 313 -1.69 -8.91 -2.05
C THR A 313 -2.10 -7.99 -0.90
N THR A 314 -1.14 -7.42 -0.15
CA THR A 314 -1.47 -6.45 0.90
C THR A 314 -2.05 -5.16 0.34
N ARG A 315 -1.69 -4.75 -0.88
CA ARG A 315 -2.30 -3.58 -1.55
C ARG A 315 -3.78 -3.80 -1.91
N TYR A 316 -4.15 -5.04 -2.20
CA TYR A 316 -5.58 -5.38 -2.33
C TYR A 316 -6.32 -5.16 -1.00
N SER A 317 -5.74 -5.58 0.12
CA SER A 317 -6.31 -5.30 1.44
C SER A 317 -6.35 -3.80 1.74
N ASP A 318 -5.32 -3.04 1.33
CA ASP A 318 -5.31 -1.58 1.41
C ASP A 318 -6.48 -0.96 0.63
N ALA A 319 -6.78 -1.44 -0.58
CA ALA A 319 -7.92 -0.99 -1.38
C ALA A 319 -9.26 -1.28 -0.68
N SER A 320 -9.40 -2.46 -0.05
CA SER A 320 -10.58 -2.81 0.76
C SER A 320 -10.76 -1.91 1.99
N THR A 321 -9.66 -1.56 2.68
CA THR A 321 -9.68 -0.62 3.80
C THR A 321 -10.12 0.78 3.36
N ILE A 322 -9.58 1.27 2.25
CA ILE A 322 -9.96 2.56 1.66
C ILE A 322 -11.46 2.58 1.35
N LYS A 323 -11.95 1.53 0.67
CA LYS A 323 -13.37 1.37 0.34
C LYS A 323 -14.25 1.43 1.59
N SER A 324 -13.93 0.62 2.60
CA SER A 324 -14.75 0.54 3.82
C SER A 324 -14.85 1.89 4.52
N VAL A 325 -13.73 2.59 4.64
CA VAL A 325 -13.66 3.91 5.26
C VAL A 325 -14.36 4.97 4.40
N LEU A 326 -14.09 5.02 3.11
CA LEU A 326 -14.73 6.02 2.24
C LEU A 326 -16.23 5.81 2.10
N THR A 327 -16.71 4.56 2.05
CA THR A 327 -18.14 4.27 1.92
C THR A 327 -18.87 4.50 3.24
N SER A 328 -18.41 3.93 4.35
CA SER A 328 -19.06 4.08 5.65
C SER A 328 -18.93 5.51 6.18
N MET A 329 -17.73 6.10 6.10
CA MET A 329 -17.48 7.44 6.62
C MET A 329 -18.11 8.56 5.80
N ALA A 330 -17.94 8.54 4.46
CA ALA A 330 -18.49 9.59 3.64
C ALA A 330 -20.02 9.68 3.83
N MET A 331 -20.66 8.53 4.01
CA MET A 331 -22.07 8.43 4.28
C MET A 331 -22.45 8.92 5.66
N SER A 332 -21.79 8.39 6.71
CA SER A 332 -22.07 8.82 8.10
C SER A 332 -21.78 10.29 8.27
N ILE A 333 -20.64 10.80 7.82
CA ILE A 333 -20.27 12.22 7.98
C ILE A 333 -21.27 13.14 7.29
N VAL A 334 -21.69 12.83 6.05
CA VAL A 334 -22.67 13.68 5.33
C VAL A 334 -24.01 13.69 6.07
N MET A 335 -24.47 12.53 6.51
CA MET A 335 -25.74 12.42 7.26
C MET A 335 -25.65 13.12 8.62
N ASP A 336 -24.57 12.89 9.34
CA ASP A 336 -24.34 13.45 10.67
C ASP A 336 -24.19 14.97 10.63
N VAL A 337 -23.53 15.51 9.61
CA VAL A 337 -23.43 16.96 9.39
C VAL A 337 -24.80 17.57 9.08
N VAL A 338 -25.59 16.92 8.21
CA VAL A 338 -26.96 17.39 7.90
C VAL A 338 -27.84 17.36 9.15
N MET A 339 -27.76 16.28 9.93
CA MET A 339 -28.50 16.14 11.17
C MET A 339 -28.05 17.19 12.20
N ALA A 340 -26.77 17.35 12.42
CA ALA A 340 -26.23 18.32 13.38
C ALA A 340 -26.61 19.77 13.01
N LEU A 341 -26.56 20.13 11.72
CA LEU A 341 -27.00 21.45 11.28
C LEU A 341 -28.49 21.66 11.50
N GLY A 342 -29.34 20.70 11.13
CA GLY A 342 -30.79 20.79 11.32
C GLY A 342 -31.17 20.89 12.81
N VAL A 343 -30.64 19.98 13.63
CA VAL A 343 -30.89 19.97 15.08
C VAL A 343 -30.28 21.20 15.75
N GLY A 344 -29.10 21.64 15.33
CA GLY A 344 -28.43 22.82 15.87
C GLY A 344 -29.27 24.11 15.74
N VAL A 345 -29.93 24.29 14.57
CA VAL A 345 -30.87 25.43 14.37
C VAL A 345 -32.05 25.35 15.32
N VAL A 346 -32.61 24.16 15.55
CA VAL A 346 -33.72 23.96 16.49
C VAL A 346 -33.28 24.22 17.94
N LEU A 347 -32.14 23.67 18.35
CA LEU A 347 -31.59 23.89 19.69
C LEU A 347 -31.31 25.38 19.97
N PHE A 348 -30.73 26.09 19.00
CA PHE A 348 -30.48 27.52 19.13
C PHE A 348 -31.77 28.33 19.32
N ARG A 349 -32.85 27.97 18.60
CA ARG A 349 -34.15 28.61 18.73
C ARG A 349 -34.89 28.24 20.00
N MET A 350 -34.67 27.03 20.56
CA MET A 350 -35.24 26.60 21.82
C MET A 350 -34.62 27.34 23.00
N ASN A 351 -33.28 27.35 23.06
CA ASN A 351 -32.56 28.02 24.12
C ASN A 351 -31.09 28.30 23.74
N SER A 352 -30.77 29.57 23.50
CA SER A 352 -29.43 29.98 23.06
C SER A 352 -28.34 29.77 24.12
N THR A 353 -28.66 29.89 25.41
CA THR A 353 -27.71 29.72 26.52
C THR A 353 -27.30 28.26 26.63
N LEU A 354 -28.25 27.33 26.67
CA LEU A 354 -27.98 25.89 26.74
C LEU A 354 -27.28 25.40 25.47
N PHE A 355 -27.67 25.94 24.31
CA PHE A 355 -27.01 25.63 23.07
C PHE A 355 -25.55 26.05 23.04
N SER A 356 -25.21 27.24 23.58
CA SER A 356 -23.82 27.70 23.66
C SER A 356 -22.93 26.77 24.52
N LEU A 357 -23.47 26.25 25.63
CA LEU A 357 -22.78 25.24 26.44
C LEU A 357 -22.56 23.92 25.71
N THR A 358 -23.61 23.45 25.00
CA THR A 358 -23.50 22.22 24.16
C THR A 358 -22.51 22.41 23.04
N LEU A 359 -22.51 23.56 22.35
CA LEU A 359 -21.57 23.89 21.29
C LEU A 359 -20.14 23.94 21.82
N PHE A 360 -19.92 24.52 23.01
CA PHE A 360 -18.60 24.53 23.64
C PHE A 360 -18.10 23.13 23.99
N SER A 361 -18.98 22.26 24.52
CA SER A 361 -18.68 20.85 24.79
C SER A 361 -18.25 20.12 23.50
N THR A 362 -19.00 20.31 22.42
CA THR A 362 -18.75 19.70 21.13
C THR A 362 -17.43 20.19 20.52
N ALA A 363 -17.15 21.50 20.60
CA ALA A 363 -15.90 22.08 20.13
C ALA A 363 -14.68 21.55 20.90
N LEU A 364 -14.81 21.37 22.24
CA LEU A 364 -13.74 20.79 23.06
C LEU A 364 -13.49 19.32 22.73
N SER A 365 -14.55 18.55 22.49
CA SER A 365 -14.44 17.15 22.02
C SER A 365 -13.81 17.05 20.63
N PHE A 366 -14.15 17.97 19.71
CA PHE A 366 -13.52 18.03 18.39
C PHE A 366 -12.03 18.39 18.48
N LEU A 367 -11.63 19.25 19.42
CA LEU A 367 -10.22 19.55 19.66
C LEU A 367 -9.41 18.30 20.05
N LEU A 368 -10.01 17.36 20.79
CA LEU A 368 -9.38 16.08 21.10
C LEU A 368 -9.06 15.27 19.81
N VAL A 369 -9.97 15.27 18.83
CA VAL A 369 -9.72 14.60 17.54
C VAL A 369 -8.43 15.14 16.91
N ILE A 370 -8.23 16.46 16.93
CA ILE A 370 -7.05 17.11 16.36
C ILE A 370 -5.78 16.76 17.16
N ILE A 371 -5.85 16.77 18.48
CA ILE A 371 -4.70 16.48 19.36
C ILE A 371 -4.23 15.03 19.18
N PHE A 372 -5.16 14.08 19.12
CA PHE A 372 -4.84 12.66 19.02
C PHE A 372 -4.49 12.20 17.59
N LYS A 373 -4.62 13.06 16.59
CA LYS A 373 -4.30 12.73 15.17
C LYS A 373 -2.87 12.20 15.00
N GLN A 374 -1.86 12.86 15.58
CA GLN A 374 -0.46 12.47 15.44
C GLN A 374 -0.11 11.17 16.20
N PRO A 375 -0.52 10.97 17.46
CA PRO A 375 -0.37 9.70 18.15
C PRO A 375 -0.93 8.52 17.37
N TYR A 376 -2.15 8.62 16.84
CA TYR A 376 -2.77 7.54 16.05
C TYR A 376 -2.01 7.26 14.76
N LYS A 377 -1.57 8.29 14.06
CA LYS A 377 -0.80 8.09 12.84
C LYS A 377 0.47 7.27 13.09
N ARG A 378 1.23 7.60 14.15
CA ARG A 378 2.45 6.87 14.50
C ARG A 378 2.17 5.43 14.86
N ILE A 379 1.17 5.20 15.73
CA ILE A 379 0.88 3.84 16.17
C ILE A 379 0.36 2.96 15.02
N ASN A 380 -0.40 3.52 14.07
CA ASN A 380 -0.86 2.81 12.89
C ASN A 380 0.30 2.43 11.96
N GLU A 381 1.25 3.35 11.73
CA GLU A 381 2.46 3.07 10.95
C GLU A 381 3.28 1.93 11.58
N GLU A 382 3.44 1.93 12.94
CA GLU A 382 4.11 0.86 13.68
C GLU A 382 3.34 -0.47 13.58
N THR A 383 2.02 -0.44 13.73
CA THR A 383 1.14 -1.63 13.64
C THR A 383 1.23 -2.28 12.27
N MET A 384 1.10 -1.50 11.21
CA MET A 384 1.15 -2.02 9.82
C MET A 384 2.50 -2.66 9.51
N GLN A 385 3.61 -2.06 9.95
CA GLN A 385 4.92 -2.62 9.74
C GLN A 385 5.12 -3.93 10.50
N GLN A 386 4.75 -3.96 11.80
CA GLN A 386 4.90 -5.16 12.60
C GLN A 386 4.02 -6.30 12.09
N SER A 387 2.81 -5.99 11.61
CA SER A 387 1.92 -6.97 10.98
C SER A 387 2.53 -7.53 9.69
N ALA A 388 3.19 -6.70 8.88
CA ALA A 388 3.87 -7.17 7.67
C ALA A 388 5.05 -8.11 7.99
N ILE A 389 5.84 -7.79 9.02
CA ILE A 389 6.95 -8.65 9.48
C ILE A 389 6.41 -10.00 9.98
N LEU A 390 5.40 -9.97 10.85
CA LEU A 390 4.78 -11.17 11.41
C LEU A 390 4.18 -12.07 10.31
N ASN A 391 3.43 -11.49 9.37
CA ASN A 391 2.86 -12.22 8.26
C ASN A 391 3.93 -12.82 7.34
N SER A 392 5.01 -12.07 7.06
CA SER A 392 6.11 -12.58 6.24
C SER A 392 6.78 -13.78 6.91
N GLN A 393 7.04 -13.70 8.21
CA GLN A 393 7.66 -14.80 8.96
C GLN A 393 6.75 -16.03 9.01
N MET A 394 5.44 -15.83 9.23
CA MET A 394 4.45 -16.92 9.22
C MET A 394 4.40 -17.62 7.86
N ILE A 395 4.35 -16.86 6.75
CA ILE A 395 4.34 -17.42 5.39
C ILE A 395 5.65 -18.17 5.11
N GLU A 396 6.80 -17.63 5.53
CA GLU A 396 8.11 -18.24 5.34
C GLU A 396 8.21 -19.57 6.10
N SER A 397 7.80 -19.61 7.38
CA SER A 397 7.78 -20.83 8.20
C SER A 397 6.87 -21.90 7.62
N LEU A 398 5.67 -21.52 7.13
CA LEU A 398 4.74 -22.47 6.51
C LEU A 398 5.25 -23.00 5.16
N ARG A 399 5.89 -22.16 4.33
CA ARG A 399 6.52 -22.61 3.08
C ARG A 399 7.71 -23.51 3.33
N GLY A 400 8.48 -23.23 4.37
CA GLY A 400 9.65 -24.00 4.79
C GLY A 400 9.34 -25.18 5.73
N ILE A 401 8.08 -25.57 5.89
CA ILE A 401 7.69 -26.53 6.93
C ILE A 401 8.41 -27.88 6.80
N GLU A 402 8.65 -28.35 5.58
CA GLU A 402 9.41 -29.58 5.35
C GLU A 402 10.84 -29.45 5.87
N THR A 403 11.50 -28.30 5.62
CA THR A 403 12.85 -28.02 6.13
C THR A 403 12.87 -27.95 7.66
N ILE A 404 11.85 -27.33 8.26
CA ILE A 404 11.70 -27.23 9.71
C ILE A 404 11.55 -28.64 10.31
N LYS A 405 10.69 -29.47 9.71
CA LYS A 405 10.42 -30.84 10.16
C LYS A 405 11.65 -31.76 10.00
N CYS A 406 12.31 -31.73 8.86
CA CYS A 406 13.47 -32.59 8.63
C CYS A 406 14.68 -32.22 9.50
N ASN A 407 14.77 -30.99 9.99
CA ASN A 407 15.83 -30.54 10.88
C ASN A 407 15.41 -30.51 12.38
N ALA A 408 14.17 -30.94 12.70
CA ALA A 408 13.61 -30.94 14.06
C ALA A 408 13.84 -29.59 14.79
N CYS A 409 13.56 -28.47 14.12
CA CYS A 409 13.81 -27.12 14.66
C CYS A 409 12.51 -26.33 14.93
N GLU A 410 11.39 -27.04 15.17
CA GLU A 410 10.07 -26.46 15.42
C GLU A 410 10.08 -25.50 16.59
N ASP A 411 10.69 -25.88 17.71
CA ASP A 411 10.71 -25.03 18.91
C ASP A 411 11.45 -23.72 18.68
N ARG A 412 12.55 -23.76 17.92
CA ARG A 412 13.33 -22.57 17.58
C ARG A 412 12.53 -21.61 16.70
N GLU A 413 11.84 -22.14 15.69
CA GLU A 413 10.99 -21.34 14.81
C GLU A 413 9.76 -20.78 15.54
N LEU A 414 9.17 -21.58 16.45
CA LEU A 414 8.08 -21.12 17.30
C LEU A 414 8.52 -19.97 18.21
N GLU A 415 9.69 -20.06 18.86
CA GLU A 415 10.25 -18.98 19.67
C GLU A 415 10.51 -17.72 18.85
N ALA A 416 10.96 -17.86 17.59
CA ALA A 416 11.17 -16.71 16.70
C ALA A 416 9.83 -16.01 16.36
N LEU A 417 8.80 -16.79 16.03
CA LEU A 417 7.46 -16.30 15.76
C LEU A 417 6.84 -15.66 17.01
N GLU A 418 7.01 -16.28 18.19
CA GLU A 418 6.51 -15.75 19.46
C GLU A 418 7.11 -14.38 19.78
N ARG A 419 8.41 -14.19 19.56
CA ARG A 419 9.07 -12.89 19.77
C ARG A 419 8.42 -11.78 18.92
N GLU A 420 8.14 -12.04 17.65
CA GLU A 420 7.52 -11.07 16.77
C GLU A 420 6.04 -10.84 17.13
N TYR A 421 5.34 -11.90 17.54
CA TYR A 421 3.96 -11.81 18.02
C TYR A 421 3.86 -10.98 19.31
N ILE A 422 4.76 -11.18 20.27
CA ILE A 422 4.82 -10.38 21.49
C ILE A 422 5.08 -8.89 21.18
N LYS A 423 5.93 -8.58 20.18
CA LYS A 423 6.13 -7.19 19.74
C LYS A 423 4.82 -6.60 19.19
N SER A 424 4.09 -7.34 18.36
CA SER A 424 2.79 -6.92 17.84
C SER A 424 1.80 -6.65 18.97
N LEU A 425 1.72 -7.54 19.97
CA LEU A 425 0.87 -7.35 21.15
C LEU A 425 1.25 -6.11 21.98
N LYS A 426 2.54 -5.81 22.12
CA LYS A 426 2.99 -4.58 22.82
C LYS A 426 2.57 -3.31 22.09
N ILE A 427 2.61 -3.31 20.76
CA ILE A 427 2.14 -2.19 19.94
C ILE A 427 0.62 -2.06 20.06
N SER A 428 -0.12 -3.17 19.97
CA SER A 428 -1.56 -3.21 20.16
C SER A 428 -1.98 -2.71 21.54
N LEU A 429 -1.26 -3.11 22.60
CA LEU A 429 -1.50 -2.60 23.95
C LEU A 429 -1.28 -1.08 24.04
N ARG A 430 -0.23 -0.55 23.38
CA ARG A 430 0.01 0.90 23.32
C ARG A 430 -1.12 1.61 22.57
N SER A 431 -1.59 1.05 21.46
CA SER A 431 -2.74 1.56 20.71
C SER A 431 -4.00 1.62 21.59
N SER A 432 -4.30 0.53 22.28
CA SER A 432 -5.45 0.44 23.17
C SER A 432 -5.37 1.45 24.33
N LYS A 433 -4.17 1.66 24.89
CA LYS A 433 -3.96 2.69 25.94
C LYS A 433 -4.23 4.10 25.43
N ILE A 434 -3.81 4.43 24.19
CA ILE A 434 -4.07 5.73 23.57
C ILE A 434 -5.58 5.90 23.34
N SER A 435 -6.24 4.89 22.78
CA SER A 435 -7.68 4.91 22.50
C SER A 435 -8.51 5.03 23.78
N THR A 436 -8.20 4.19 24.79
CA THR A 436 -8.89 4.25 26.09
C THR A 436 -8.64 5.58 26.79
N GLY A 437 -7.41 6.11 26.71
CA GLY A 437 -7.09 7.44 27.28
C GLY A 437 -7.88 8.56 26.61
N GLN A 438 -7.99 8.56 25.29
CA GLN A 438 -8.80 9.53 24.55
C GLN A 438 -10.29 9.40 24.92
N SER A 439 -10.81 8.17 24.96
CA SER A 439 -12.21 7.89 25.33
C SER A 439 -12.50 8.37 26.76
N LEU A 440 -11.60 8.11 27.71
CA LEU A 440 -11.75 8.58 29.09
C LEU A 440 -11.83 10.12 29.17
N ILE A 441 -10.89 10.82 28.50
CA ILE A 441 -10.87 12.28 28.48
C ILE A 441 -12.16 12.82 27.85
N SER A 442 -12.59 12.23 26.72
CA SER A 442 -13.84 12.59 26.04
C SER A 442 -15.06 12.39 26.97
N THR A 443 -15.15 11.24 27.64
CA THR A 443 -16.23 10.93 28.55
C THR A 443 -16.26 11.90 29.74
N VAL A 444 -15.10 12.25 30.32
CA VAL A 444 -15.02 13.23 31.40
C VAL A 444 -15.51 14.59 30.91
N ILE A 445 -15.08 15.06 29.75
CA ILE A 445 -15.52 16.35 29.17
C ILE A 445 -17.04 16.35 28.99
N THR A 446 -17.58 15.32 28.32
CA THR A 446 -19.02 15.25 28.04
C THR A 446 -19.85 15.09 29.30
N THR A 447 -19.37 14.34 30.29
CA THR A 447 -20.06 14.19 31.58
C THR A 447 -20.06 15.49 32.38
N VAL A 448 -18.91 16.15 32.56
CA VAL A 448 -18.81 17.39 33.33
C VAL A 448 -19.63 18.51 32.69
N LEU A 449 -19.45 18.71 31.37
CA LEU A 449 -20.21 19.74 30.66
C LEU A 449 -21.69 19.39 30.51
N GLY A 450 -22.04 18.11 30.43
CA GLY A 450 -23.41 17.62 30.52
C GLY A 450 -24.06 17.96 31.87
N MET A 451 -23.35 17.78 33.00
CA MET A 451 -23.81 18.17 34.34
C MET A 451 -23.99 19.68 34.42
N VAL A 452 -23.07 20.48 33.88
CA VAL A 452 -23.19 21.95 33.84
C VAL A 452 -24.42 22.37 33.02
N THR A 453 -24.63 21.75 31.85
CA THR A 453 -25.82 22.00 31.03
C THR A 453 -27.10 21.60 31.73
N THR A 454 -27.10 20.48 32.47
CA THR A 454 -28.22 20.01 33.26
C THR A 454 -28.53 21.00 34.38
N TYR A 455 -27.52 21.45 35.12
CA TYR A 455 -27.66 22.44 36.17
C TYR A 455 -28.26 23.75 35.63
N ALA A 456 -27.69 24.28 34.53
CA ALA A 456 -28.18 25.50 33.91
C ALA A 456 -29.63 25.34 33.39
N GLY A 457 -29.96 24.18 32.79
CA GLY A 457 -31.30 23.88 32.33
C GLY A 457 -32.33 23.80 33.47
N ILE A 458 -32.00 23.09 34.55
CA ILE A 458 -32.87 22.98 35.71
C ILE A 458 -33.07 24.36 36.39
N MET A 459 -32.02 25.18 36.50
CA MET A 459 -32.14 26.53 37.04
C MET A 459 -33.09 27.41 36.22
N GLN A 460 -33.07 27.30 34.86
CA GLN A 460 -34.03 28.00 34.02
C GLN A 460 -35.46 27.47 34.18
N VAL A 461 -35.62 26.16 34.44
CA VAL A 461 -36.94 25.61 34.74
C VAL A 461 -37.47 26.13 36.06
N LEU A 462 -36.61 26.19 37.08
CA LEU A 462 -36.99 26.76 38.42
C LEU A 462 -37.32 28.26 38.35
N ASN A 463 -36.66 29.01 37.48
CA ASN A 463 -36.93 30.43 37.24
C ASN A 463 -38.19 30.68 36.37
N GLY A 464 -38.75 29.62 35.74
CA GLY A 464 -39.92 29.74 34.88
C GLY A 464 -39.60 30.14 33.43
N ASP A 465 -38.32 30.25 33.04
CA ASP A 465 -37.89 30.62 31.70
C ASP A 465 -38.02 29.44 30.70
N LEU A 466 -38.06 28.21 31.20
CA LEU A 466 -38.17 26.98 30.41
C LEU A 466 -39.12 26.00 31.11
N THR A 467 -39.91 25.24 30.33
CA THR A 467 -40.71 24.15 30.90
C THR A 467 -39.88 22.90 31.12
N LEU A 468 -40.30 21.99 32.01
CA LEU A 468 -39.62 20.73 32.24
C LEU A 468 -39.56 19.87 30.96
N GLY A 469 -40.67 19.80 30.23
CA GLY A 469 -40.73 19.10 28.92
C GLY A 469 -39.86 19.79 27.88
N GLY A 470 -39.75 21.12 27.88
CA GLY A 470 -38.83 21.87 27.04
C GLY A 470 -37.39 21.52 27.31
N TYR A 471 -36.95 21.41 28.59
CA TYR A 471 -35.63 20.96 28.97
C TYR A 471 -35.35 19.50 28.53
N MET A 472 -36.31 18.58 28.73
CA MET A 472 -36.13 17.18 28.30
C MET A 472 -36.03 17.05 26.79
N ALA A 473 -36.82 17.82 26.03
CA ALA A 473 -36.70 17.89 24.58
C ALA A 473 -35.34 18.42 24.13
N PHE A 474 -34.85 19.50 24.79
CA PHE A 474 -33.50 20.04 24.54
C PHE A 474 -32.42 19.01 24.82
N SER A 475 -32.47 18.31 25.95
CA SER A 475 -31.49 17.27 26.32
C SER A 475 -31.43 16.13 25.32
N THR A 476 -32.60 15.65 24.84
CA THR A 476 -32.67 14.60 23.80
C THR A 476 -32.07 15.07 22.48
N LEU A 477 -32.42 16.26 22.02
CA LEU A 477 -31.91 16.86 20.80
C LEU A 477 -30.40 17.15 20.88
N SER A 478 -29.89 17.54 22.05
CA SER A 478 -28.46 17.78 22.21
C SER A 478 -27.63 16.53 22.00
N GLY A 479 -28.17 15.33 22.30
CA GLY A 479 -27.56 14.04 21.96
C GLY A 479 -27.34 13.87 20.46
N TYR A 480 -28.35 14.17 19.63
CA TYR A 480 -28.20 14.12 18.16
C TYR A 480 -27.22 15.15 17.62
N PHE A 481 -27.03 16.27 18.30
CA PHE A 481 -26.03 17.28 17.94
C PHE A 481 -24.60 16.87 18.29
N THR A 482 -24.40 16.17 19.41
CA THR A 482 -23.07 15.77 19.90
C THR A 482 -22.58 14.41 19.36
N SER A 483 -23.51 13.51 18.99
CA SER A 483 -23.20 12.16 18.47
C SER A 483 -22.20 12.17 17.31
N PRO A 484 -22.31 13.01 16.27
CA PRO A 484 -21.38 13.04 15.14
C PRO A 484 -19.91 13.20 15.54
N VAL A 485 -19.63 13.99 16.59
CA VAL A 485 -18.25 14.17 17.06
C VAL A 485 -17.73 12.93 17.78
N SER A 486 -18.61 12.25 18.53
CA SER A 486 -18.27 10.98 19.17
C SER A 486 -17.98 9.88 18.14
N ASP A 487 -18.76 9.85 17.07
CA ASP A 487 -18.56 8.91 15.95
C ASP A 487 -17.24 9.19 15.21
N LEU A 488 -16.88 10.46 15.00
CA LEU A 488 -15.57 10.87 14.46
C LEU A 488 -14.41 10.43 15.37
N ILE A 489 -14.57 10.50 16.70
CA ILE A 489 -13.57 9.99 17.64
C ILE A 489 -13.38 8.47 17.45
N GLY A 490 -14.48 7.71 17.37
CA GLY A 490 -14.46 6.28 17.14
C GLY A 490 -13.80 5.88 15.81
N MET A 491 -14.03 6.67 14.76
CA MET A 491 -13.51 6.42 13.41
C MET A 491 -12.08 6.93 13.19
N GLN A 492 -11.51 7.68 14.13
CA GLN A 492 -10.23 8.38 13.94
C GLN A 492 -9.09 7.45 13.55
N MET A 493 -9.04 6.25 14.13
CA MET A 493 -8.02 5.25 13.81
C MET A 493 -8.16 4.74 12.38
N SER A 494 -9.38 4.39 11.96
CA SER A 494 -9.68 3.92 10.61
C SER A 494 -9.39 4.97 9.54
N ILE A 495 -9.63 6.26 9.84
CA ILE A 495 -9.28 7.38 8.95
C ILE A 495 -7.76 7.45 8.72
N GLN A 496 -6.96 7.29 9.78
CA GLN A 496 -5.50 7.30 9.66
C GLN A 496 -5.00 6.08 8.88
N GLU A 497 -5.59 4.92 9.10
CA GLU A 497 -5.31 3.69 8.35
C GLU A 497 -5.62 3.88 6.86
N ALA A 498 -6.78 4.41 6.52
CA ALA A 498 -7.14 4.70 5.15
C ALA A 498 -6.22 5.74 4.47
N ASP A 499 -5.72 6.76 5.21
CA ASP A 499 -4.75 7.72 4.66
C ASP A 499 -3.41 7.06 4.31
N ILE A 500 -2.96 6.08 5.12
CA ILE A 500 -1.75 5.30 4.85
C ILE A 500 -1.98 4.35 3.68
N SER A 501 -3.09 3.61 3.68
CA SER A 501 -3.48 2.70 2.61
C SER A 501 -3.65 3.42 1.28
N MET A 502 -4.21 4.64 1.29
CA MET A 502 -4.34 5.50 0.11
C MET A 502 -2.97 5.85 -0.50
N LYS A 503 -1.98 6.17 0.34
CA LYS A 503 -0.62 6.45 -0.16
C LYS A 503 -0.03 5.27 -0.90
N ARG A 504 -0.12 4.09 -0.27
CA ARG A 504 0.43 2.85 -0.81
C ARG A 504 -0.27 2.43 -2.10
N LEU A 505 -1.60 2.54 -2.15
CA LEU A 505 -2.37 2.21 -3.35
C LEU A 505 -2.07 3.18 -4.50
N THR A 506 -1.97 4.49 -4.21
CA THR A 506 -1.62 5.51 -5.18
C THR A 506 -0.27 5.22 -5.85
N GLU A 507 0.72 4.74 -5.09
CA GLU A 507 2.04 4.38 -5.62
C GLU A 507 1.99 3.26 -6.67
N ILE A 508 1.07 2.30 -6.54
CA ILE A 508 0.88 1.25 -7.55
C ILE A 508 0.03 1.75 -8.71
N MET A 509 -1.05 2.46 -8.42
CA MET A 509 -1.97 2.96 -9.45
C MET A 509 -1.37 4.04 -10.36
N ASP A 510 -0.33 4.72 -9.92
CA ASP A 510 0.43 5.69 -10.70
C ASP A 510 1.68 5.08 -11.37
N TYR A 511 1.89 3.77 -11.21
CA TYR A 511 2.94 3.07 -11.95
C TYR A 511 2.53 2.94 -13.42
N GLU A 512 3.46 3.22 -14.33
CA GLU A 512 3.21 3.16 -15.77
C GLU A 512 2.86 1.73 -16.20
N SER A 513 1.82 1.58 -17.02
CA SER A 513 1.47 0.29 -17.60
C SER A 513 2.55 -0.17 -18.59
N GLU A 514 2.62 -1.48 -18.84
CA GLU A 514 3.64 -2.10 -19.68
C GLU A 514 3.63 -1.54 -21.11
N GLN A 515 2.48 -1.08 -21.58
CA GLN A 515 2.31 -0.45 -22.89
C GLN A 515 1.35 0.72 -22.74
N SER A 516 1.72 1.88 -23.30
CA SER A 516 0.85 3.05 -23.34
C SER A 516 -0.24 2.83 -24.37
N GLU A 517 -1.47 3.24 -24.04
CA GLU A 517 -2.60 3.20 -24.98
C GLU A 517 -2.48 4.29 -26.06
N ASP A 518 -1.59 5.28 -25.84
CA ASP A 518 -1.39 6.43 -26.72
C ASP A 518 -0.30 6.20 -27.79
N GLU A 519 0.46 5.09 -27.72
CA GLU A 519 1.52 4.75 -28.68
C GLU A 519 0.97 3.87 -29.80
N GLU A 520 1.16 4.30 -31.03
CA GLU A 520 0.83 3.49 -32.22
C GLU A 520 1.88 2.39 -32.40
N HIS A 521 1.51 1.15 -32.07
CA HIS A 521 2.31 -0.04 -32.30
C HIS A 521 1.67 -0.91 -33.37
N THR A 522 2.52 -1.60 -34.13
CA THR A 522 2.08 -2.55 -35.16
C THR A 522 1.68 -3.89 -34.49
N GLU A 523 0.65 -4.54 -34.98
CA GLU A 523 0.34 -5.92 -34.58
C GLU A 523 1.20 -6.93 -35.35
N MET A 524 1.84 -7.86 -34.62
CA MET A 524 2.55 -9.00 -35.19
C MET A 524 1.53 -10.14 -35.39
N GLU A 525 1.30 -10.52 -36.63
CA GLU A 525 0.44 -11.68 -36.93
C GLU A 525 1.19 -12.98 -36.68
N GLN A 526 2.34 -13.16 -37.30
CA GLN A 526 3.21 -14.34 -37.17
C GLN A 526 4.69 -13.95 -37.33
N ILE A 527 5.58 -14.83 -36.88
CA ILE A 527 7.02 -14.69 -37.10
C ILE A 527 7.40 -15.47 -38.37
N GLU A 528 7.62 -14.74 -39.48
CA GLU A 528 7.90 -15.30 -40.81
C GLU A 528 9.30 -14.97 -41.33
N GLY A 529 10.15 -14.35 -40.51
CA GLY A 529 11.51 -13.96 -40.86
C GLY A 529 12.53 -14.38 -39.82
N ASP A 530 13.75 -13.96 -40.05
CA ASP A 530 14.86 -14.17 -39.12
C ASP A 530 14.68 -13.28 -37.89
N ILE A 531 15.23 -13.70 -36.74
CA ILE A 531 15.33 -12.91 -35.53
C ILE A 531 16.79 -12.49 -35.38
N GLU A 532 17.05 -11.19 -35.37
CA GLU A 532 18.39 -10.64 -35.31
C GLU A 532 18.62 -9.86 -34.04
N PHE A 533 19.66 -10.23 -33.30
CA PHE A 533 20.18 -9.43 -32.18
C PHE A 533 21.36 -8.61 -32.70
N LYS A 534 21.30 -7.26 -32.53
CA LYS A 534 22.29 -6.32 -33.06
C LYS A 534 22.88 -5.53 -31.89
N ASP A 535 24.10 -5.88 -31.50
CA ASP A 535 24.89 -5.21 -30.46
C ASP A 535 24.13 -5.03 -29.12
N VAL A 536 23.35 -6.04 -28.72
CA VAL A 536 22.44 -5.97 -27.59
C VAL A 536 23.19 -6.03 -26.26
N THR A 537 22.97 -5.02 -25.43
CA THR A 537 23.43 -4.97 -24.03
C THR A 537 22.24 -4.86 -23.11
N PHE A 538 22.23 -5.68 -22.06
CA PHE A 538 21.17 -5.65 -21.05
C PHE A 538 21.69 -5.97 -19.65
N ARG A 539 21.14 -5.27 -18.65
CA ARG A 539 21.37 -5.55 -17.22
C ARG A 539 20.10 -5.50 -16.40
N TYR A 540 20.02 -6.31 -15.36
CA TYR A 540 18.95 -6.24 -14.36
C TYR A 540 19.28 -5.17 -13.34
N GLY A 541 18.51 -4.07 -13.35
CA GLY A 541 18.75 -2.94 -12.45
C GLY A 541 20.13 -2.32 -12.65
N ASN A 542 20.91 -2.16 -11.57
CA ASN A 542 22.28 -1.60 -11.62
C ASN A 542 23.37 -2.67 -11.40
N ARG A 543 23.11 -3.92 -11.84
CA ARG A 543 24.08 -5.02 -11.76
C ARG A 543 25.02 -5.01 -12.95
N ASN A 544 26.00 -5.92 -12.92
CA ASN A 544 26.82 -6.19 -14.11
C ASN A 544 25.92 -6.61 -15.29
N PRO A 545 26.27 -6.24 -16.53
CA PRO A 545 25.52 -6.64 -17.69
C PRO A 545 25.31 -8.17 -17.74
N ALA A 546 24.08 -8.59 -17.92
CA ALA A 546 23.73 -9.99 -18.16
C ALA A 546 23.97 -10.38 -19.62
N LEU A 547 23.83 -9.43 -20.52
CA LEU A 547 24.23 -9.51 -21.92
C LEU A 547 25.09 -8.28 -22.22
N ASN A 548 26.21 -8.48 -22.93
CA ASN A 548 27.17 -7.43 -23.19
C ASN A 548 27.60 -7.47 -24.66
N HIS A 549 27.07 -6.53 -25.45
CA HIS A 549 27.36 -6.38 -26.89
C HIS A 549 27.20 -7.69 -27.69
N ILE A 550 26.05 -8.39 -27.49
CA ILE A 550 25.80 -9.65 -28.23
C ILE A 550 25.15 -9.38 -29.57
N SER A 551 25.62 -10.10 -30.60
CA SER A 551 25.05 -10.08 -31.94
C SER A 551 24.98 -11.48 -32.47
N PHE A 552 23.80 -11.94 -32.93
CA PHE A 552 23.59 -13.23 -33.57
C PHE A 552 22.22 -13.24 -34.24
N THR A 553 22.03 -14.21 -35.14
CA THR A 553 20.79 -14.40 -35.91
C THR A 553 20.21 -15.78 -35.65
N ILE A 554 18.90 -15.85 -35.46
CA ILE A 554 18.11 -17.07 -35.42
C ILE A 554 17.40 -17.17 -36.79
N PRO A 555 17.89 -18.04 -37.71
CA PRO A 555 17.29 -18.13 -39.04
C PRO A 555 15.90 -18.76 -38.98
N GLN A 556 14.99 -18.29 -39.83
CA GLN A 556 13.65 -18.85 -39.95
C GLN A 556 13.69 -20.38 -40.22
N GLY A 557 12.81 -21.11 -39.52
CA GLY A 557 12.66 -22.55 -39.69
C GLY A 557 13.83 -23.40 -39.19
N LYS A 558 14.77 -22.81 -38.43
CA LYS A 558 15.91 -23.52 -37.86
C LYS A 558 15.75 -23.77 -36.38
N LYS A 559 16.26 -24.89 -35.89
CA LYS A 559 16.43 -25.16 -34.46
C LYS A 559 17.76 -24.54 -34.01
N VAL A 560 17.74 -23.64 -33.02
CA VAL A 560 18.94 -22.98 -32.48
C VAL A 560 19.04 -23.32 -31.00
N ALA A 561 20.19 -23.81 -30.56
CA ALA A 561 20.47 -24.11 -29.16
C ALA A 561 21.38 -23.05 -28.56
N LEU A 562 20.94 -22.43 -27.43
CA LEU A 562 21.75 -21.53 -26.64
C LEU A 562 22.49 -22.34 -25.55
N VAL A 563 23.80 -22.48 -25.70
CA VAL A 563 24.65 -23.28 -24.81
C VAL A 563 25.57 -22.35 -24.01
N GLY A 564 25.75 -22.62 -22.73
CA GLY A 564 26.63 -21.84 -21.87
C GLY A 564 26.46 -22.21 -20.40
N SER A 565 27.38 -21.73 -19.56
CA SER A 565 27.33 -21.94 -18.10
C SER A 565 26.09 -21.32 -17.46
N SER A 566 25.74 -21.75 -16.24
CA SER A 566 24.67 -21.11 -15.49
C SER A 566 25.01 -19.62 -15.28
N GLY A 567 24.04 -18.73 -15.50
CA GLY A 567 24.24 -17.29 -15.41
C GLY A 567 24.84 -16.61 -16.64
N SER A 568 25.06 -17.33 -17.78
CA SER A 568 25.59 -16.74 -19.02
C SER A 568 24.60 -15.88 -19.83
N GLY A 569 23.37 -15.69 -19.32
CA GLY A 569 22.36 -14.83 -19.96
C GLY A 569 21.37 -15.55 -20.87
N LYS A 570 21.36 -16.90 -20.96
CA LYS A 570 20.43 -17.67 -21.83
C LYS A 570 18.96 -17.28 -21.60
N SER A 571 18.46 -17.39 -20.37
CA SER A 571 17.08 -17.01 -20.03
C SER A 571 16.84 -15.50 -20.13
N THR A 572 17.88 -14.67 -20.19
CA THR A 572 17.74 -13.23 -20.44
C THR A 572 17.38 -12.95 -21.89
N ILE A 573 17.96 -13.69 -22.83
CA ILE A 573 17.63 -13.60 -24.26
C ILE A 573 16.14 -13.93 -24.46
N THR A 574 15.65 -15.01 -23.84
CA THR A 574 14.22 -15.40 -23.95
C THR A 574 13.29 -14.34 -23.37
N LYS A 575 13.67 -13.71 -22.26
CA LYS A 575 12.88 -12.64 -21.63
C LYS A 575 12.84 -11.35 -22.47
N LEU A 576 13.91 -11.03 -23.18
CA LEU A 576 13.94 -9.90 -24.11
C LEU A 576 13.03 -10.19 -25.33
N LEU A 577 13.08 -11.40 -25.90
CA LEU A 577 12.18 -11.80 -27.00
C LEU A 577 10.70 -11.74 -26.60
N LEU A 578 10.37 -12.07 -25.35
CA LEU A 578 9.01 -11.96 -24.82
C LEU A 578 8.61 -10.51 -24.46
N LYS A 579 9.48 -9.53 -24.71
CA LYS A 579 9.30 -8.14 -24.29
C LYS A 579 8.94 -8.01 -22.80
N TYR A 580 9.56 -8.83 -21.92
CA TYR A 580 9.46 -8.66 -20.48
C TYR A 580 10.37 -7.54 -19.99
N TYR A 581 11.43 -7.26 -20.75
CA TYR A 581 12.41 -6.21 -20.54
C TYR A 581 12.83 -5.63 -21.88
N GLU A 582 13.29 -4.38 -21.87
CA GLU A 582 13.87 -3.69 -23.00
C GLU A 582 15.41 -3.73 -22.90
N PRO A 583 16.15 -3.82 -24.03
CA PRO A 583 17.61 -3.73 -24.02
C PRO A 583 18.08 -2.34 -23.56
N GLU A 584 19.25 -2.25 -22.91
CA GLU A 584 19.87 -0.98 -22.54
C GLU A 584 20.47 -0.27 -23.75
N SER A 585 21.01 -1.05 -24.69
CA SER A 585 21.49 -0.59 -25.99
C SER A 585 21.44 -1.73 -27.00
N GLY A 586 21.49 -1.41 -28.29
CA GLY A 586 21.32 -2.34 -29.38
C GLY A 586 19.85 -2.54 -29.73
N GLU A 587 19.56 -3.39 -30.71
CA GLU A 587 18.24 -3.61 -31.27
C GLU A 587 17.98 -5.11 -31.44
N ILE A 588 16.71 -5.50 -31.38
CA ILE A 588 16.25 -6.85 -31.67
C ILE A 588 15.24 -6.73 -32.81
N ASP A 589 15.55 -7.28 -33.97
CA ASP A 589 14.67 -7.25 -35.11
C ASP A 589 13.98 -8.61 -35.30
N VAL A 590 12.69 -8.54 -35.61
CA VAL A 590 11.86 -9.70 -35.97
C VAL A 590 11.11 -9.37 -37.25
N ASN A 591 11.18 -10.23 -38.25
CA ASN A 591 10.62 -9.97 -39.60
C ASN A 591 11.20 -8.68 -40.23
N GLY A 592 12.42 -8.27 -39.87
CA GLY A 592 13.06 -7.04 -40.36
C GLY A 592 12.53 -5.74 -39.75
N ILE A 593 11.70 -5.80 -38.72
CA ILE A 593 11.16 -4.66 -37.98
C ILE A 593 11.65 -4.78 -36.53
N ASN A 594 11.98 -3.63 -35.94
CA ASN A 594 12.39 -3.60 -34.51
C ASN A 594 11.28 -4.14 -33.60
N LEU A 595 11.65 -5.04 -32.70
CA LEU A 595 10.72 -5.67 -31.76
C LEU A 595 9.94 -4.64 -30.93
N ASP A 596 10.52 -3.48 -30.66
CA ASP A 596 9.88 -2.41 -29.87
C ASP A 596 8.69 -1.78 -30.59
N GLU A 597 8.63 -1.84 -31.92
CA GLU A 597 7.50 -1.32 -32.71
C GLU A 597 6.25 -2.19 -32.65
N TYR A 598 6.35 -3.41 -32.14
CA TYR A 598 5.21 -4.32 -32.04
C TYR A 598 4.48 -4.20 -30.68
N THR A 599 3.18 -4.53 -30.68
CA THR A 599 2.44 -4.64 -29.42
C THR A 599 2.91 -5.85 -28.60
N ASN A 600 3.03 -5.70 -27.28
CA ASN A 600 3.47 -6.77 -26.37
C ASN A 600 2.56 -8.02 -26.48
N ALA A 601 1.26 -7.79 -26.61
CA ALA A 601 0.27 -8.85 -26.72
C ALA A 601 0.44 -9.67 -28.03
N SER A 602 0.70 -9.00 -29.18
CA SER A 602 0.87 -9.68 -30.46
C SER A 602 2.16 -10.51 -30.49
N VAL A 603 3.27 -9.96 -29.99
CA VAL A 603 4.54 -10.70 -29.86
C VAL A 603 4.35 -11.94 -28.99
N ARG A 604 3.72 -11.82 -27.84
CA ARG A 604 3.48 -12.96 -26.95
C ARG A 604 2.47 -13.95 -27.50
N ARG A 605 1.56 -13.56 -28.38
CA ARG A 605 0.68 -14.48 -29.11
C ARG A 605 1.47 -15.31 -30.14
N ALA A 606 2.40 -14.70 -30.85
CA ALA A 606 3.23 -15.36 -31.85
C ALA A 606 4.32 -16.31 -31.29
N ILE A 607 4.63 -16.20 -29.99
CA ILE A 607 5.68 -16.99 -29.30
C ILE A 607 5.05 -18.01 -28.37
N SER A 608 5.43 -19.28 -28.47
CA SER A 608 5.11 -20.31 -27.49
C SER A 608 6.30 -20.53 -26.54
N TYR A 609 6.11 -20.27 -25.25
CA TYR A 609 7.18 -20.32 -24.25
C TYR A 609 6.91 -21.37 -23.19
N VAL A 610 7.89 -22.25 -22.98
CA VAL A 610 7.93 -23.22 -21.86
C VAL A 610 8.98 -22.76 -20.87
N PRO A 611 8.58 -22.25 -19.70
CA PRO A 611 9.51 -21.75 -18.68
C PRO A 611 10.20 -22.89 -17.93
N GLN A 612 11.37 -22.61 -17.34
CA GLN A 612 12.09 -23.53 -16.47
C GLN A 612 11.24 -24.01 -15.29
N ASN A 613 10.53 -23.08 -14.62
CA ASN A 613 9.60 -23.40 -13.52
C ASN A 613 8.16 -23.35 -14.07
N VAL A 614 7.50 -24.49 -14.06
CA VAL A 614 6.13 -24.63 -14.56
C VAL A 614 5.12 -24.32 -13.46
N GLU A 615 4.28 -23.31 -13.70
CA GLU A 615 3.15 -22.99 -12.83
C GLU A 615 1.85 -23.61 -13.38
N LEU A 616 1.14 -24.32 -12.50
CA LEU A 616 -0.18 -24.90 -12.78
C LEU A 616 -1.22 -24.24 -11.89
N PHE A 617 -2.40 -23.99 -12.45
CA PHE A 617 -3.50 -23.37 -11.75
C PHE A 617 -4.40 -24.40 -11.10
N SER A 618 -5.03 -24.05 -10.00
CA SER A 618 -6.07 -24.85 -9.33
C SER A 618 -7.33 -24.92 -10.21
N LYS A 619 -7.23 -25.71 -11.25
CA LYS A 619 -8.23 -25.97 -12.30
C LYS A 619 -8.11 -27.40 -12.77
N THR A 620 -9.01 -27.84 -13.66
CA THR A 620 -8.88 -29.16 -14.30
C THR A 620 -7.63 -29.23 -15.21
N LEU A 621 -7.15 -30.44 -15.48
CA LEU A 621 -6.07 -30.65 -16.44
C LEU A 621 -6.43 -30.11 -17.84
N PHE A 622 -7.68 -30.29 -18.25
CA PHE A 622 -8.21 -29.73 -19.49
C PHE A 622 -8.05 -28.20 -19.54
N GLU A 623 -8.52 -27.52 -18.50
CA GLU A 623 -8.43 -26.05 -18.41
C GLU A 623 -6.99 -25.56 -18.30
N ASN A 624 -6.11 -26.31 -17.62
CA ASN A 624 -4.70 -26.01 -17.51
C ASN A 624 -3.98 -26.08 -18.87
N ILE A 625 -4.28 -27.04 -19.70
CA ILE A 625 -3.70 -27.15 -21.04
C ILE A 625 -4.31 -26.09 -21.96
N ARG A 626 -5.64 -25.88 -21.87
CA ARG A 626 -6.40 -24.96 -22.72
C ARG A 626 -6.09 -23.47 -22.49
N ILE A 627 -5.34 -23.13 -21.46
CA ILE A 627 -5.05 -21.72 -21.12
C ILE A 627 -4.38 -20.94 -22.26
N SER A 628 -3.59 -21.62 -23.09
CA SER A 628 -2.91 -21.04 -24.26
C SER A 628 -3.84 -20.80 -25.47
N ASN A 629 -4.94 -21.55 -25.57
CA ASN A 629 -5.98 -21.41 -26.58
C ASN A 629 -7.36 -21.68 -25.98
N PRO A 630 -8.04 -20.65 -25.45
CA PRO A 630 -9.34 -20.80 -24.77
C PRO A 630 -10.47 -21.39 -25.61
N ASN A 631 -10.35 -21.38 -26.93
CA ASN A 631 -11.36 -21.91 -27.86
C ASN A 631 -11.09 -23.35 -28.30
N ALA A 632 -9.98 -23.96 -27.84
CA ALA A 632 -9.62 -25.31 -28.21
C ALA A 632 -10.65 -26.35 -27.75
N THR A 633 -10.92 -27.31 -28.61
CA THR A 633 -11.80 -28.45 -28.31
C THR A 633 -11.08 -29.50 -27.47
N MET A 634 -11.84 -30.47 -26.91
CA MET A 634 -11.26 -31.58 -26.15
C MET A 634 -10.35 -32.43 -27.01
N GLU A 635 -10.67 -32.59 -28.29
CA GLU A 635 -9.87 -33.35 -29.26
C GLU A 635 -8.52 -32.67 -29.50
N GLN A 636 -8.50 -31.37 -29.72
CA GLN A 636 -7.26 -30.60 -29.90
C GLN A 636 -6.39 -30.65 -28.64
N VAL A 637 -6.99 -30.55 -27.45
CA VAL A 637 -6.27 -30.68 -26.17
C VAL A 637 -5.67 -32.09 -26.02
N LYS A 638 -6.40 -33.15 -26.42
CA LYS A 638 -5.88 -34.51 -26.38
C LYS A 638 -4.73 -34.72 -27.36
N GLU A 639 -4.80 -34.13 -28.57
CA GLU A 639 -3.72 -34.20 -29.55
C GLU A 639 -2.46 -33.48 -29.06
N ALA A 640 -2.60 -32.28 -28.53
CA ALA A 640 -1.51 -31.55 -27.90
C ALA A 640 -0.87 -32.34 -26.74
N ALA A 641 -1.70 -32.96 -25.90
CA ALA A 641 -1.23 -33.82 -24.83
C ALA A 641 -0.52 -35.09 -25.30
N LYS A 642 -0.92 -35.66 -26.46
CA LYS A 642 -0.22 -36.79 -27.08
C LYS A 642 1.17 -36.36 -27.58
N LYS A 643 1.26 -35.22 -28.28
CA LYS A 643 2.54 -34.66 -28.73
C LYS A 643 3.52 -34.39 -27.60
N ALA A 644 3.00 -34.03 -26.41
CA ALA A 644 3.78 -33.78 -25.21
C ALA A 644 4.01 -35.01 -24.33
N ASP A 645 3.67 -36.21 -24.80
CA ASP A 645 3.70 -37.47 -24.03
C ASP A 645 2.94 -37.37 -22.66
N ALA A 646 1.95 -36.50 -22.60
CA ALA A 646 1.15 -36.30 -21.40
C ALA A 646 -0.10 -37.16 -21.37
N HIS A 647 -0.61 -37.60 -22.52
CA HIS A 647 -1.90 -38.29 -22.63
C HIS A 647 -1.97 -39.58 -21.81
N GLU A 648 -0.91 -40.38 -21.77
CA GLU A 648 -0.91 -41.68 -21.13
C GLU A 648 -0.98 -41.58 -19.60
N PHE A 649 -0.29 -40.61 -18.98
CA PHE A 649 -0.43 -40.41 -17.54
C PHE A 649 -1.80 -39.81 -17.18
N ILE A 650 -2.31 -38.86 -18.02
CA ILE A 650 -3.62 -38.25 -17.80
C ILE A 650 -4.71 -39.33 -17.84
N ARG A 651 -4.63 -40.28 -18.78
CA ARG A 651 -5.59 -41.39 -18.93
C ARG A 651 -5.64 -42.33 -17.72
N LYS A 652 -4.53 -42.46 -16.99
CA LYS A 652 -4.43 -43.27 -15.77
C LYS A 652 -5.10 -42.62 -14.56
N LEU A 653 -5.36 -41.34 -14.59
CA LEU A 653 -6.03 -40.62 -13.52
C LEU A 653 -7.55 -40.96 -13.48
N PRO A 654 -8.20 -41.05 -12.31
CA PRO A 654 -9.60 -41.44 -12.20
C PRO A 654 -10.56 -40.56 -13.01
N LEU A 655 -10.33 -39.24 -13.06
CA LEU A 655 -11.17 -38.27 -13.79
C LEU A 655 -10.52 -37.82 -15.09
N GLN A 656 -9.38 -38.40 -15.49
CA GLN A 656 -8.64 -38.09 -16.71
C GLN A 656 -8.44 -36.57 -16.88
N TYR A 657 -8.83 -35.99 -17.98
CA TYR A 657 -8.71 -34.54 -18.27
C TYR A 657 -9.55 -33.64 -17.34
N ASN A 658 -10.58 -34.21 -16.68
CA ASN A 658 -11.39 -33.52 -15.69
C ASN A 658 -10.80 -33.58 -14.27
N THR A 659 -9.63 -34.19 -14.08
CA THR A 659 -8.93 -34.22 -12.82
C THR A 659 -8.59 -32.78 -12.42
N TYR A 660 -9.09 -32.35 -11.26
CA TYR A 660 -8.83 -31.04 -10.69
C TYR A 660 -7.46 -31.06 -10.00
N LEU A 661 -6.64 -30.07 -10.29
CA LEU A 661 -5.34 -29.90 -9.65
C LEU A 661 -5.46 -29.05 -8.41
N GLU A 662 -4.79 -29.45 -7.34
CA GLU A 662 -4.59 -28.64 -6.16
C GLU A 662 -3.59 -27.51 -6.43
N GLU A 663 -3.35 -26.67 -5.40
CA GLU A 663 -2.46 -25.52 -5.48
C GLU A 663 -1.07 -25.87 -6.08
N ALA A 664 -0.64 -25.10 -7.06
CA ALA A 664 0.61 -25.29 -7.80
C ALA A 664 0.81 -26.69 -8.41
N GLY A 665 -0.29 -27.43 -8.66
CA GLY A 665 -0.23 -28.78 -9.23
C GLY A 665 0.34 -29.83 -8.24
N ASN A 666 0.08 -29.68 -6.96
CA ASN A 666 0.41 -30.71 -5.98
C ASN A 666 -0.18 -32.06 -6.39
N GLY A 667 0.59 -33.14 -6.18
CA GLY A 667 0.24 -34.49 -6.59
C GLY A 667 0.77 -34.90 -7.95
N LEU A 668 1.36 -33.98 -8.75
CA LEU A 668 2.06 -34.28 -9.98
C LEU A 668 3.58 -34.23 -9.79
N SER A 669 4.28 -35.18 -10.43
CA SER A 669 5.74 -35.16 -10.50
C SER A 669 6.25 -34.00 -11.34
N GLY A 670 7.52 -33.61 -11.19
CA GLY A 670 8.16 -32.56 -12.00
C GLY A 670 8.07 -32.82 -13.50
N GLY A 671 8.29 -34.05 -13.94
CA GLY A 671 8.15 -34.47 -15.34
C GLY A 671 6.72 -34.35 -15.87
N GLU A 672 5.70 -34.72 -15.08
CA GLU A 672 4.30 -34.54 -15.46
C GLU A 672 3.92 -33.06 -15.61
N LYS A 673 4.41 -32.19 -14.73
CA LYS A 673 4.22 -30.72 -14.84
C LYS A 673 4.88 -30.20 -16.11
N GLN A 674 6.09 -30.63 -16.45
CA GLN A 674 6.77 -30.23 -17.67
C GLN A 674 6.03 -30.70 -18.94
N ARG A 675 5.56 -31.95 -18.97
CA ARG A 675 4.73 -32.46 -20.09
C ARG A 675 3.43 -31.66 -20.27
N LEU A 676 2.79 -31.22 -19.18
CA LEU A 676 1.62 -30.34 -19.27
C LEU A 676 1.98 -28.94 -19.82
N ALA A 677 3.13 -28.40 -19.48
CA ALA A 677 3.61 -27.14 -20.04
C ALA A 677 3.94 -27.27 -21.55
N LEU A 678 4.51 -28.38 -21.94
CA LEU A 678 4.73 -28.71 -23.35
C LEU A 678 3.40 -28.89 -24.10
N ALA A 679 2.41 -29.54 -23.51
CA ALA A 679 1.07 -29.65 -24.09
C ALA A 679 0.41 -28.26 -24.27
N ARG A 680 0.59 -27.33 -23.33
CA ARG A 680 0.17 -25.93 -23.49
C ARG A 680 0.86 -25.27 -24.68
N ALA A 681 2.16 -25.51 -24.82
CA ALA A 681 2.96 -24.94 -25.89
C ALA A 681 2.52 -25.47 -27.26
N PHE A 682 2.28 -26.77 -27.39
CA PHE A 682 1.84 -27.39 -28.65
C PHE A 682 0.37 -27.08 -28.99
N LEU A 683 -0.46 -26.72 -28.03
CA LEU A 683 -1.84 -26.28 -28.27
C LEU A 683 -1.90 -24.84 -28.79
N LYS A 684 -0.86 -24.05 -28.52
CA LYS A 684 -0.75 -22.68 -29.01
C LYS A 684 -0.27 -22.70 -30.47
N ASP A 685 -1.04 -22.08 -31.33
CA ASP A 685 -0.66 -21.93 -32.76
C ASP A 685 0.37 -20.79 -32.91
N ALA A 686 1.64 -21.10 -32.64
CA ALA A 686 2.75 -20.16 -32.64
C ALA A 686 3.87 -20.67 -33.59
N ASN A 687 4.54 -19.72 -34.26
CA ASN A 687 5.62 -20.03 -35.20
C ASN A 687 7.00 -20.07 -34.54
N LEU A 688 7.14 -19.55 -33.34
CA LEU A 688 8.36 -19.63 -32.55
C LEU A 688 8.12 -20.38 -31.23
N TYR A 689 8.89 -21.44 -31.01
CA TYR A 689 8.91 -22.17 -29.74
C TYR A 689 10.19 -21.85 -28.99
N ILE A 690 10.05 -21.40 -27.74
CA ILE A 690 11.15 -21.13 -26.80
C ILE A 690 11.04 -22.12 -25.65
N LEU A 691 12.07 -22.97 -25.51
CA LEU A 691 12.14 -24.02 -24.50
C LEU A 691 13.29 -23.67 -23.51
N ASP A 692 12.97 -23.27 -22.29
CA ASP A 692 13.97 -22.90 -21.26
C ASP A 692 14.11 -24.05 -20.24
N GLU A 693 15.10 -24.92 -20.41
CA GLU A 693 15.36 -26.12 -19.60
C GLU A 693 14.09 -27.01 -19.42
N SER A 694 13.25 -27.07 -20.44
CA SER A 694 11.91 -27.65 -20.39
C SER A 694 11.88 -29.19 -20.29
N THR A 695 13.03 -29.85 -20.41
CA THR A 695 13.17 -31.32 -20.32
C THR A 695 14.01 -31.81 -19.16
N SER A 696 14.46 -30.89 -18.27
CA SER A 696 15.37 -31.20 -17.17
C SER A 696 14.85 -32.23 -16.16
N SER A 697 13.51 -32.42 -16.07
CA SER A 697 12.86 -33.40 -15.20
C SER A 697 12.28 -34.59 -15.96
N LEU A 698 12.54 -34.70 -17.27
CA LEU A 698 12.09 -35.81 -18.12
C LEU A 698 13.16 -36.90 -18.19
N ASP A 699 12.73 -38.13 -18.35
CA ASP A 699 13.59 -39.25 -18.68
C ASP A 699 13.99 -39.21 -20.17
N PHE A 700 15.13 -39.80 -20.50
CA PHE A 700 15.71 -39.79 -21.85
C PHE A 700 14.77 -40.36 -22.94
N GLY A 701 13.93 -41.35 -22.60
CA GLY A 701 12.95 -41.93 -23.51
C GLY A 701 11.85 -40.94 -23.88
N THR A 702 11.29 -40.27 -22.92
CA THR A 702 10.26 -39.23 -23.09
C THR A 702 10.82 -38.01 -23.81
N GLU A 703 12.06 -37.61 -23.49
CA GLU A 703 12.71 -36.48 -24.15
C GLU A 703 12.86 -36.72 -25.66
N ASN A 704 13.36 -37.88 -26.10
CA ASN A 704 13.47 -38.24 -27.48
C ASN A 704 12.11 -38.24 -28.20
N THR A 705 11.07 -38.80 -27.59
CA THR A 705 9.72 -38.82 -28.18
C THR A 705 9.14 -37.43 -28.41
N ILE A 706 9.50 -36.47 -27.61
CA ILE A 706 9.00 -35.08 -27.70
C ILE A 706 9.76 -34.29 -28.78
N PHE A 707 11.07 -34.59 -28.97
CA PHE A 707 11.89 -33.86 -29.96
C PHE A 707 11.85 -34.47 -31.39
N ASP A 708 11.42 -35.73 -31.52
CA ASP A 708 11.11 -36.36 -32.78
C ASP A 708 9.77 -35.85 -33.37
#